data_28afe2ac38b3d3115466f7be68eb727a
#
_entry.id   28afe2ac38b3d3115466f7be68eb727a
#
_cell.length_a   1.000
_cell.length_b   1.000
_cell.length_c   1.000
_cell.angle_alpha   90.00
_cell.angle_beta   90.00
_cell.angle_gamma   90.00
#
_symmetry.space_group_name_H-M   'P 1'
#
loop_
_entity.id
_entity.type
_entity.pdbx_description
1 polymer ?
#
loop_
_entity_poly.entity_id
_entity_poly.type
_entity_poly.pdbx_seq_one_letter_code
_entity_poly.pdbx_strand_id
1 'polypeptide(L)'
;MDYNHHDIEQSAQRIWHDADIYRVEIDRDKPSYYVLDMFPYPSGAGLHVGHPLGYIASDIYARYKRLQGYNVLHPMGYDAFGLPAEQYAIQTNRHPEETTRVNIARYREQLDNIGFGFDWSRQVVTCDPEYYKWTQWAFIQLFHHYYDTATERAEPIDKLIQYLEAHGTEGCTAYASTPLELTAEAWRNASEAERSEWLMHYRLAFLGESVVNWCPELGTVLANDEVSDGVSERGGYPVVQRKMKQWSLRVSAYAERLLAGLNRLDWSDALKEMQRNWIGKSVGASVTFKASTAHGTLPIEVFTTRPDTLYGVTFMVLAPESSLVADLTTEEQRDAVETYLDRTKRRTERERQADHSVTGVFTGSYAQHPLTEALIPIWISDYVLAGYGTGAIMAVPAHDSRDFAFARHFDLPIRQVVLPKGGEESDPSTWSESIDSKEGELINSPLLNGKPVSEAIDWMCHYLDEQGLGQKRINYRLRDAIFSRQRYWGEPIPIYYKEGVPHTLPLDKLPLTLPEVDKYLPTESGEPPLGRAKHWCTEEGYPYELCTMPGFAGSSAYYLRYMDPHNHDALVSPDANNYWRQVDLYIGGTEHATGHLIYSRFWNKFLYDLGIVCEDEPFKRLVNQGMIQGRSNYVYRIKGTNQFVTYSQREQYDVTQMHVDIHLVHNDVLDQEAFRQWRDDLHDATFITEADGSYLCGYGVEKMSKSMFNVVNPDEIIEQYGADTLRMYEMFLGPLEQSKPWDTNGIDGVYRFLKRVWSLYHDSEGQLTVSADAQASREELRTIHKLIQKITQDIERLSFNTSVSAFMIAVGELQKAGTTSLEVLRPLAVLLSPFAPHIAEMLWQEMRTACCSDTLSAESIVVAAWPQCDESLIAEDSVRYPVSFNGKVRFNLELPAGLSKEQIEEQVLAHPDTVKWIDGKPLKKVIVVPGRIVNIVL
;
A
#
# COMPACT_ATOMS: atom_id res chain seq x y z
N MET A 1 -34.73 -18.35 -25.03
CA MET A 1 -34.37 -18.56 -23.60
C MET A 1 -34.18 -17.19 -22.96
N ASP A 2 -34.80 -16.98 -21.82
CA ASP A 2 -34.47 -15.78 -21.05
C ASP A 2 -33.03 -15.84 -20.57
N TYR A 3 -32.39 -14.72 -20.38
CA TYR A 3 -31.06 -14.62 -19.80
C TYR A 3 -31.03 -15.31 -18.44
N ASN A 4 -30.32 -16.44 -18.34
CA ASN A 4 -30.10 -17.19 -17.12
C ASN A 4 -28.62 -17.17 -16.79
N HIS A 5 -28.23 -16.30 -15.85
CA HIS A 5 -26.81 -16.12 -15.49
C HIS A 5 -26.21 -17.41 -14.90
N HIS A 6 -26.94 -18.21 -14.11
CA HIS A 6 -26.41 -19.46 -13.55
C HIS A 6 -25.96 -20.46 -14.61
N ASP A 7 -26.82 -20.73 -15.61
CA ASP A 7 -26.50 -21.68 -16.69
C ASP A 7 -25.34 -21.17 -17.56
N ILE A 8 -25.30 -19.86 -17.81
CA ILE A 8 -24.25 -19.17 -18.57
C ILE A 8 -22.91 -19.28 -17.84
N GLU A 9 -22.87 -18.95 -16.55
CA GLU A 9 -21.66 -18.96 -15.74
C GLU A 9 -21.08 -20.37 -15.59
N GLN A 10 -21.92 -21.33 -15.24
CA GLN A 10 -21.48 -22.73 -15.12
C GLN A 10 -20.94 -23.29 -16.45
N SER A 11 -21.57 -22.96 -17.55
CA SER A 11 -21.16 -23.43 -18.86
C SER A 11 -19.83 -22.81 -19.31
N ALA A 12 -19.66 -21.51 -19.13
CA ALA A 12 -18.42 -20.80 -19.43
C ALA A 12 -17.26 -21.28 -18.56
N GLN A 13 -17.45 -21.41 -17.26
CA GLN A 13 -16.43 -21.89 -16.33
C GLN A 13 -16.00 -23.32 -16.65
N ARG A 14 -16.94 -24.19 -17.06
CA ARG A 14 -16.62 -25.54 -17.50
C ARG A 14 -15.73 -25.53 -18.74
N ILE A 15 -16.03 -24.70 -19.74
CA ILE A 15 -15.21 -24.55 -20.95
C ILE A 15 -13.77 -24.16 -20.59
N TRP A 16 -13.62 -23.19 -19.70
CA TRP A 16 -12.30 -22.69 -19.30
C TRP A 16 -11.51 -23.74 -18.49
N HIS A 17 -12.19 -24.42 -17.58
CA HIS A 17 -11.60 -25.45 -16.74
C HIS A 17 -11.15 -26.68 -17.56
N ASP A 18 -12.04 -27.19 -18.43
CA ASP A 18 -11.76 -28.39 -19.23
C ASP A 18 -10.61 -28.15 -20.23
N ALA A 19 -10.47 -26.92 -20.71
CA ALA A 19 -9.38 -26.53 -21.61
C ALA A 19 -8.10 -26.05 -20.87
N ASP A 20 -8.12 -25.90 -19.52
CA ASP A 20 -7.04 -25.28 -18.73
C ASP A 20 -6.52 -23.97 -19.38
N ILE A 21 -7.46 -23.13 -19.86
CA ILE A 21 -7.19 -22.09 -20.86
C ILE A 21 -6.34 -20.94 -20.33
N TYR A 22 -6.26 -20.77 -19.01
CA TYR A 22 -5.47 -19.72 -18.35
C TYR A 22 -4.07 -20.16 -17.98
N ARG A 23 -3.75 -21.45 -18.13
CA ARG A 23 -2.41 -21.96 -17.89
C ARG A 23 -1.43 -21.35 -18.87
N VAL A 24 -0.30 -20.88 -18.35
CA VAL A 24 0.72 -20.21 -19.14
C VAL A 24 2.09 -20.88 -18.96
N GLU A 25 2.75 -21.13 -20.07
CA GLU A 25 4.14 -21.57 -20.13
C GLU A 25 4.98 -20.52 -20.84
N ILE A 26 6.30 -20.63 -20.76
CA ILE A 26 7.21 -19.73 -21.50
C ILE A 26 7.01 -19.96 -23.01
N ASP A 27 6.58 -18.92 -23.70
CA ASP A 27 6.38 -18.89 -25.15
C ASP A 27 7.17 -17.72 -25.75
N ARG A 28 8.33 -18.04 -26.34
CA ARG A 28 9.24 -17.01 -26.87
C ARG A 28 8.78 -16.39 -28.19
N ASP A 29 7.76 -16.95 -28.81
CA ASP A 29 7.17 -16.40 -30.03
C ASP A 29 6.18 -15.27 -29.73
N LYS A 30 5.81 -15.10 -28.45
CA LYS A 30 4.93 -14.05 -27.97
C LYS A 30 5.65 -13.11 -26.99
N PRO A 31 5.33 -11.82 -27.03
CA PRO A 31 5.77 -10.90 -25.98
C PRO A 31 5.13 -11.29 -24.63
N SER A 32 5.94 -11.30 -23.58
CA SER A 32 5.44 -11.55 -22.22
C SER A 32 4.76 -10.32 -21.63
N TYR A 33 3.79 -10.55 -20.76
CA TYR A 33 3.17 -9.53 -19.93
C TYR A 33 2.82 -10.12 -18.56
N TYR A 34 3.29 -9.50 -17.48
CA TYR A 34 3.05 -9.99 -16.14
C TYR A 34 2.12 -9.04 -15.38
N VAL A 35 0.91 -9.50 -15.11
CA VAL A 35 -0.09 -8.81 -14.29
C VAL A 35 -0.13 -9.49 -12.93
N LEU A 36 -0.08 -8.72 -11.86
CA LEU A 36 -0.07 -9.23 -10.50
C LEU A 36 -1.04 -8.46 -9.61
N ASP A 37 -1.73 -9.20 -8.76
CA ASP A 37 -2.51 -8.69 -7.65
C ASP A 37 -1.79 -8.89 -6.32
N MET A 38 -2.03 -8.01 -5.35
CA MET A 38 -1.68 -8.31 -3.98
C MET A 38 -2.57 -9.46 -3.49
N PHE A 39 -1.93 -10.62 -3.26
CA PHE A 39 -2.67 -11.83 -2.89
C PHE A 39 -3.32 -11.71 -1.50
N PRO A 40 -4.48 -12.36 -1.29
CA PRO A 40 -5.23 -12.19 -0.07
C PRO A 40 -4.62 -12.97 1.11
N TYR A 41 -4.85 -12.45 2.32
CA TYR A 41 -4.73 -13.21 3.56
C TYR A 41 -6.05 -13.96 3.81
N PRO A 42 -6.06 -15.32 3.83
CA PRO A 42 -7.30 -16.10 3.93
C PRO A 42 -7.87 -16.09 5.35
N SER A 43 -8.55 -15.03 5.72
CA SER A 43 -9.20 -14.87 7.02
C SER A 43 -10.64 -15.40 7.02
N GLY A 44 -11.03 -16.04 8.10
CA GLY A 44 -12.25 -16.71 8.54
C GLY A 44 -13.52 -16.73 7.69
N ALA A 45 -14.07 -15.67 7.11
CA ALA A 45 -15.42 -15.73 6.52
C ALA A 45 -15.45 -15.53 5.00
N GLY A 46 -14.31 -15.66 4.33
CA GLY A 46 -14.25 -15.42 2.89
C GLY A 46 -14.09 -13.94 2.52
N LEU A 47 -14.28 -13.67 1.25
CA LEU A 47 -14.21 -12.33 0.65
C LEU A 47 -15.49 -11.53 0.98
N HIS A 48 -15.37 -10.22 1.04
CA HIS A 48 -16.48 -9.29 0.88
C HIS A 48 -16.35 -8.52 -0.43
N VAL A 49 -17.43 -7.87 -0.90
CA VAL A 49 -17.46 -7.15 -2.20
C VAL A 49 -16.39 -6.05 -2.36
N GLY A 50 -15.68 -5.68 -1.32
CA GLY A 50 -14.57 -4.75 -1.42
C GLY A 50 -13.25 -5.37 -1.90
N HIS A 51 -13.06 -6.69 -1.76
CA HIS A 51 -11.85 -7.37 -2.18
C HIS A 51 -11.70 -7.52 -3.70
N PRO A 52 -12.77 -7.88 -4.46
CA PRO A 52 -12.65 -8.13 -5.88
C PRO A 52 -12.32 -6.89 -6.72
N LEU A 53 -12.50 -5.68 -6.23
CA LEU A 53 -12.32 -4.44 -7.00
C LEU A 53 -10.97 -4.39 -7.75
N GLY A 54 -9.87 -4.64 -7.04
CA GLY A 54 -8.53 -4.70 -7.63
C GLY A 54 -8.38 -5.89 -8.58
N TYR A 55 -8.86 -7.06 -8.17
CA TYR A 55 -8.78 -8.29 -8.94
C TYR A 55 -9.59 -8.23 -10.24
N ILE A 56 -10.75 -7.58 -10.25
CA ILE A 56 -11.53 -7.35 -11.48
C ILE A 56 -10.77 -6.43 -12.42
N ALA A 57 -10.18 -5.37 -11.89
CA ALA A 57 -9.41 -4.41 -12.69
C ALA A 57 -8.18 -5.08 -13.35
N SER A 58 -7.41 -5.87 -12.61
CA SER A 58 -6.27 -6.63 -13.12
C SER A 58 -6.69 -7.68 -14.14
N ASP A 59 -7.78 -8.42 -13.86
CA ASP A 59 -8.32 -9.44 -14.75
C ASP A 59 -8.81 -8.86 -16.09
N ILE A 60 -9.47 -7.71 -16.07
CA ILE A 60 -9.85 -6.98 -17.29
C ILE A 60 -8.60 -6.67 -18.12
N TYR A 61 -7.56 -6.16 -17.47
CA TYR A 61 -6.32 -5.79 -18.14
C TYR A 61 -5.55 -7.03 -18.64
N ALA A 62 -5.49 -8.09 -17.86
CA ALA A 62 -4.86 -9.35 -18.25
C ALA A 62 -5.56 -9.99 -19.46
N ARG A 63 -6.90 -10.03 -19.46
CA ARG A 63 -7.69 -10.52 -20.60
C ARG A 63 -7.46 -9.68 -21.85
N TYR A 64 -7.47 -8.37 -21.70
CA TYR A 64 -7.18 -7.45 -22.80
C TYR A 64 -5.80 -7.68 -23.40
N LYS A 65 -4.75 -7.82 -22.58
CA LYS A 65 -3.39 -8.11 -23.09
C LYS A 65 -3.32 -9.48 -23.78
N ARG A 66 -4.02 -10.50 -23.28
CA ARG A 66 -4.10 -11.81 -23.93
C ARG A 66 -4.77 -11.71 -25.31
N LEU A 67 -5.87 -10.98 -25.41
CA LEU A 67 -6.56 -10.71 -26.69
C LEU A 67 -5.68 -9.89 -27.67
N GLN A 68 -4.71 -9.13 -27.17
CA GLN A 68 -3.70 -8.46 -27.99
C GLN A 68 -2.55 -9.36 -28.46
N GLY A 69 -2.57 -10.64 -28.06
CA GLY A 69 -1.55 -11.63 -28.46
C GLY A 69 -0.36 -11.75 -27.52
N TYR A 70 -0.39 -11.10 -26.35
CA TYR A 70 0.64 -11.32 -25.35
C TYR A 70 0.52 -12.69 -24.67
N ASN A 71 1.65 -13.23 -24.26
CA ASN A 71 1.71 -14.32 -23.31
C ASN A 71 1.59 -13.74 -21.89
N VAL A 72 0.47 -13.94 -21.24
CA VAL A 72 0.11 -13.21 -20.00
C VAL A 72 0.23 -14.10 -18.79
N LEU A 73 1.14 -13.77 -17.88
CA LEU A 73 1.22 -14.35 -16.54
C LEU A 73 0.29 -13.57 -15.60
N HIS A 74 -0.76 -14.24 -15.12
CA HIS A 74 -1.70 -13.69 -14.15
C HIS A 74 -1.99 -14.73 -13.07
N PRO A 75 -1.11 -14.90 -12.08
CA PRO A 75 -1.21 -15.91 -11.04
C PRO A 75 -2.00 -15.41 -9.82
N MET A 76 -2.39 -16.34 -8.96
CA MET A 76 -2.97 -16.06 -7.66
C MET A 76 -2.47 -17.05 -6.61
N GLY A 77 -2.46 -16.64 -5.35
CA GLY A 77 -2.07 -17.44 -4.20
C GLY A 77 -2.56 -16.84 -2.90
N TYR A 78 -1.93 -17.22 -1.78
CA TYR A 78 -2.41 -16.84 -0.46
C TYR A 78 -1.25 -16.52 0.47
N ASP A 79 -1.34 -15.37 1.16
CA ASP A 79 -0.51 -15.06 2.30
C ASP A 79 -1.11 -15.74 3.53
N ALA A 80 -0.47 -16.78 4.04
CA ALA A 80 -1.11 -17.75 4.91
C ALA A 80 -0.52 -17.83 6.32
N PHE A 81 0.57 -17.11 6.61
CA PHE A 81 1.13 -16.98 7.94
C PHE A 81 0.64 -15.70 8.63
N GLY A 82 0.60 -15.71 9.95
CA GLY A 82 0.34 -14.50 10.73
C GLY A 82 -0.55 -14.71 11.96
N LEU A 83 -0.67 -13.65 12.73
CA LEU A 83 -1.35 -13.60 14.02
C LEU A 83 -2.84 -14.01 13.98
N PRO A 84 -3.63 -13.71 12.95
CA PRO A 84 -5.06 -14.06 12.96
C PRO A 84 -5.35 -15.55 13.07
N ALA A 85 -4.60 -16.37 12.30
CA ALA A 85 -4.77 -17.82 12.33
C ALA A 85 -4.29 -18.42 13.67
N GLU A 86 -3.18 -17.88 14.21
CA GLU A 86 -2.66 -18.30 15.51
C GLU A 86 -3.61 -17.97 16.65
N GLN A 87 -4.19 -16.77 16.70
CA GLN A 87 -5.18 -16.41 17.72
C GLN A 87 -6.42 -17.30 17.67
N TYR A 88 -6.89 -17.64 16.47
CA TYR A 88 -8.00 -18.58 16.34
C TYR A 88 -7.60 -19.98 16.82
N ALA A 89 -6.38 -20.42 16.56
CA ALA A 89 -5.83 -21.68 17.05
C ALA A 89 -5.77 -21.72 18.59
N ILE A 90 -5.33 -20.63 19.22
CA ILE A 90 -5.30 -20.47 20.68
C ILE A 90 -6.70 -20.60 21.27
N GLN A 91 -7.70 -19.94 20.66
CA GLN A 91 -9.07 -19.94 21.14
C GLN A 91 -9.77 -21.29 20.96
N THR A 92 -9.48 -22.01 19.88
CA THR A 92 -10.19 -23.25 19.50
C THR A 92 -9.41 -24.52 19.81
N ASN A 93 -8.14 -24.40 20.16
CA ASN A 93 -7.17 -25.49 20.31
C ASN A 93 -7.05 -26.38 19.06
N ARG A 94 -7.20 -25.78 17.86
CA ARG A 94 -7.00 -26.43 16.56
C ARG A 94 -5.69 -25.97 15.94
N HIS A 95 -5.06 -26.85 15.16
CA HIS A 95 -3.83 -26.43 14.44
C HIS A 95 -4.12 -25.28 13.48
N PRO A 96 -3.28 -24.20 13.46
CA PRO A 96 -3.53 -23.03 12.59
C PRO A 96 -3.60 -23.40 11.11
N GLU A 97 -2.87 -24.41 10.67
CA GLU A 97 -2.89 -24.89 9.28
C GLU A 97 -4.26 -25.40 8.86
N GLU A 98 -4.96 -26.17 9.71
CA GLU A 98 -6.26 -26.73 9.37
C GLU A 98 -7.27 -25.62 9.01
N THR A 99 -7.32 -24.58 9.84
CA THR A 99 -8.20 -23.43 9.62
C THR A 99 -7.77 -22.66 8.38
N THR A 100 -6.47 -22.47 8.19
CA THR A 100 -5.91 -21.79 7.03
C THR A 100 -6.28 -22.51 5.74
N ARG A 101 -6.17 -23.84 5.68
CA ARG A 101 -6.55 -24.64 4.51
C ARG A 101 -8.05 -24.56 4.19
N VAL A 102 -8.91 -24.59 5.20
CA VAL A 102 -10.36 -24.39 5.01
C VAL A 102 -10.65 -23.01 4.45
N ASN A 103 -10.00 -21.99 4.96
CA ASN A 103 -10.19 -20.62 4.49
C ASN A 103 -9.67 -20.44 3.06
N ILE A 104 -8.52 -21.02 2.72
CA ILE A 104 -7.98 -21.03 1.34
C ILE A 104 -8.99 -21.66 0.38
N ALA A 105 -9.54 -22.83 0.73
CA ALA A 105 -10.53 -23.49 -0.11
C ALA A 105 -11.77 -22.62 -0.35
N ARG A 106 -12.23 -21.91 0.69
CA ARG A 106 -13.35 -20.97 0.59
C ARG A 106 -13.04 -19.77 -0.30
N TYR A 107 -11.86 -19.15 -0.14
CA TYR A 107 -11.43 -18.05 -1.00
C TYR A 107 -11.31 -18.50 -2.45
N ARG A 108 -10.75 -19.70 -2.68
CA ARG A 108 -10.63 -20.28 -4.01
C ARG A 108 -12.00 -20.43 -4.69
N GLU A 109 -12.97 -21.02 -4.00
CA GLU A 109 -14.33 -21.16 -4.49
C GLU A 109 -14.96 -19.82 -4.89
N GLN A 110 -14.80 -18.81 -4.05
CA GLN A 110 -15.33 -17.47 -4.32
C GLN A 110 -14.65 -16.79 -5.53
N LEU A 111 -13.33 -16.92 -5.66
CA LEU A 111 -12.59 -16.38 -6.80
C LEU A 111 -12.97 -17.09 -8.10
N ASP A 112 -13.13 -18.41 -8.07
CA ASP A 112 -13.57 -19.18 -9.23
C ASP A 112 -15.01 -18.79 -9.64
N ASN A 113 -15.91 -18.58 -8.67
CA ASN A 113 -17.30 -18.16 -8.93
C ASN A 113 -17.37 -16.75 -9.55
N ILE A 114 -16.46 -15.83 -9.21
CA ILE A 114 -16.38 -14.50 -9.85
C ILE A 114 -15.85 -14.62 -11.29
N GLY A 115 -15.22 -15.73 -11.65
CA GLY A 115 -14.77 -16.02 -13.01
C GLY A 115 -13.46 -15.32 -13.39
N PHE A 116 -12.50 -15.27 -12.48
CA PHE A 116 -11.17 -14.74 -12.77
C PHE A 116 -10.35 -15.65 -13.69
N GLY A 117 -9.57 -15.05 -14.55
CA GLY A 117 -8.64 -15.74 -15.45
C GLY A 117 -7.26 -15.98 -14.86
N PHE A 118 -7.19 -16.45 -13.60
CA PHE A 118 -5.94 -16.77 -12.94
C PHE A 118 -5.34 -18.09 -13.42
N ASP A 119 -4.02 -18.13 -13.57
CA ASP A 119 -3.29 -19.39 -13.75
C ASP A 119 -3.06 -20.06 -12.40
N TRP A 120 -3.99 -20.94 -12.03
CA TRP A 120 -3.93 -21.66 -10.77
C TRP A 120 -2.84 -22.72 -10.69
N SER A 121 -2.27 -23.13 -11.82
CA SER A 121 -1.12 -24.06 -11.82
C SER A 121 0.11 -23.43 -11.16
N ARG A 122 0.11 -22.10 -11.01
CA ARG A 122 1.17 -21.33 -10.38
C ARG A 122 0.83 -20.82 -8.98
N GLN A 123 -0.23 -21.36 -8.37
CA GLN A 123 -0.62 -21.00 -7.02
C GLN A 123 0.55 -21.18 -6.04
N VAL A 124 0.76 -20.17 -5.19
CA VAL A 124 1.67 -20.23 -4.04
C VAL A 124 0.91 -20.00 -2.75
N VAL A 125 1.36 -20.66 -1.68
CA VAL A 125 0.82 -20.49 -0.32
C VAL A 125 2.01 -20.29 0.60
N THR A 126 2.09 -19.15 1.27
CA THR A 126 3.29 -18.79 2.02
C THR A 126 3.60 -19.73 3.19
N CYS A 127 2.61 -20.47 3.69
CA CYS A 127 2.80 -21.47 4.76
C CYS A 127 3.20 -22.87 4.25
N ASP A 128 3.32 -23.06 2.94
CA ASP A 128 3.82 -24.32 2.41
C ASP A 128 5.34 -24.44 2.59
N PRO A 129 5.87 -25.56 3.13
CA PRO A 129 7.30 -25.77 3.29
C PRO A 129 8.11 -25.57 2.00
N GLU A 130 7.60 -26.06 0.87
CA GLU A 130 8.22 -25.87 -0.44
C GLU A 130 8.29 -24.39 -0.88
N TYR A 131 7.39 -23.55 -0.37
CA TYR A 131 7.42 -22.11 -0.60
C TYR A 131 8.38 -21.42 0.36
N TYR A 132 8.20 -21.58 1.70
CA TYR A 132 8.98 -20.81 2.65
C TYR A 132 10.45 -21.29 2.78
N LYS A 133 10.79 -22.46 2.23
CA LYS A 133 12.17 -22.85 1.94
C LYS A 133 12.96 -21.70 1.31
N TRP A 134 12.34 -20.98 0.39
CA TRP A 134 13.00 -19.88 -0.34
C TRP A 134 13.07 -18.59 0.48
N THR A 135 12.13 -18.35 1.37
CA THR A 135 12.23 -17.28 2.38
C THR A 135 13.37 -17.54 3.33
N GLN A 136 13.50 -18.78 3.81
CA GLN A 136 14.62 -19.22 4.65
C GLN A 136 15.95 -19.11 3.92
N TRP A 137 16.01 -19.56 2.70
CA TRP A 137 17.19 -19.42 1.85
C TRP A 137 17.62 -17.95 1.70
N ALA A 138 16.71 -17.06 1.43
CA ALA A 138 16.99 -15.64 1.30
C ALA A 138 17.50 -15.03 2.60
N PHE A 139 16.95 -15.43 3.75
CA PHE A 139 17.46 -15.03 5.05
C PHE A 139 18.92 -15.47 5.25
N ILE A 140 19.25 -16.71 4.88
CA ILE A 140 20.64 -17.21 4.95
C ILE A 140 21.55 -16.38 4.04
N GLN A 141 21.10 -16.04 2.83
CA GLN A 141 21.89 -15.17 1.96
C GLN A 141 22.12 -13.79 2.60
N LEU A 142 21.08 -13.16 3.15
CA LEU A 142 21.21 -11.88 3.87
C LEU A 142 22.15 -11.96 5.06
N PHE A 143 22.16 -13.07 5.81
CA PHE A 143 23.10 -13.31 6.91
C PHE A 143 24.53 -13.40 6.43
N HIS A 144 24.80 -13.97 5.26
CA HIS A 144 26.14 -14.12 4.70
C HIS A 144 26.61 -12.97 3.83
N HIS A 145 25.87 -11.85 3.80
CA HIS A 145 26.24 -10.66 3.04
C HIS A 145 26.25 -9.40 3.91
N TYR A 146 27.04 -8.42 3.48
CA TYR A 146 27.03 -7.05 3.97
C TYR A 146 26.85 -6.09 2.82
N TYR A 147 26.52 -4.83 3.09
CA TYR A 147 26.41 -3.79 2.07
C TYR A 147 27.70 -2.99 2.01
N ASP A 148 28.31 -2.93 0.84
CA ASP A 148 29.50 -2.11 0.60
C ASP A 148 29.08 -0.76 -0.03
N THR A 149 29.39 0.34 0.65
CA THR A 149 29.04 1.69 0.23
C THR A 149 29.88 2.18 -0.95
N ALA A 150 31.05 1.60 -1.20
CA ALA A 150 31.92 1.96 -2.31
C ALA A 150 31.42 1.35 -3.63
N THR A 151 30.91 0.11 -3.59
CA THR A 151 30.33 -0.57 -4.75
C THR A 151 28.82 -0.38 -4.86
N GLU A 152 28.19 0.18 -3.82
CA GLU A 152 26.74 0.37 -3.67
C GLU A 152 25.93 -0.92 -3.87
N ARG A 153 26.45 -2.06 -3.34
CA ARG A 153 25.82 -3.37 -3.49
C ARG A 153 26.14 -4.29 -2.32
N ALA A 154 25.37 -5.37 -2.22
CA ALA A 154 25.68 -6.46 -1.31
C ALA A 154 26.92 -7.23 -1.75
N GLU A 155 27.79 -7.54 -0.81
CA GLU A 155 29.00 -8.33 -1.01
C GLU A 155 29.07 -9.48 0.03
N PRO A 156 29.69 -10.62 -0.31
CA PRO A 156 29.84 -11.74 0.63
C PRO A 156 30.61 -11.34 1.88
N ILE A 157 30.13 -11.77 3.06
CA ILE A 157 30.71 -11.45 4.35
C ILE A 157 32.17 -11.88 4.48
N ASP A 158 32.59 -12.93 3.77
CA ASP A 158 33.97 -13.41 3.77
C ASP A 158 34.97 -12.36 3.23
N LYS A 159 34.54 -11.49 2.30
CA LYS A 159 35.36 -10.36 1.86
C LYS A 159 35.61 -9.37 2.98
N LEU A 160 34.59 -9.09 3.79
CA LEU A 160 34.72 -8.22 4.95
C LEU A 160 35.62 -8.86 6.02
N ILE A 161 35.49 -10.17 6.28
CA ILE A 161 36.32 -10.89 7.21
C ILE A 161 37.79 -10.77 6.81
N GLN A 162 38.12 -11.02 5.55
CA GLN A 162 39.48 -10.87 5.03
C GLN A 162 40.02 -9.44 5.19
N TYR A 163 39.17 -8.45 4.95
CA TYR A 163 39.53 -7.04 5.12
C TYR A 163 39.86 -6.72 6.59
N LEU A 164 38.99 -7.14 7.51
CA LEU A 164 39.15 -6.91 8.95
C LEU A 164 40.39 -7.61 9.51
N GLU A 165 40.72 -8.79 9.02
CA GLU A 165 41.97 -9.50 9.38
C GLU A 165 43.23 -8.71 9.00
N ALA A 166 43.19 -8.03 7.85
CA ALA A 166 44.33 -7.30 7.32
C ALA A 166 44.43 -5.86 7.87
N HIS A 167 43.33 -5.18 8.04
CA HIS A 167 43.29 -3.73 8.25
C HIS A 167 42.46 -3.29 9.47
N GLY A 168 41.70 -4.18 10.10
CA GLY A 168 40.68 -3.77 11.06
C GLY A 168 39.57 -2.97 10.36
N THR A 169 39.04 -1.96 11.04
CA THR A 169 37.95 -1.09 10.46
C THR A 169 38.51 0.17 9.79
N GLU A 170 39.82 0.37 9.75
CA GLU A 170 40.44 1.53 9.09
C GLU A 170 40.17 1.48 7.57
N GLY A 171 39.50 2.53 7.03
CA GLY A 171 39.14 2.59 5.61
C GLY A 171 38.04 1.62 5.15
N CYS A 172 37.38 0.95 6.09
CA CYS A 172 36.28 0.01 5.78
C CYS A 172 35.08 0.73 5.17
N THR A 173 34.59 0.24 4.04
CA THR A 173 33.42 0.77 3.33
C THR A 173 32.15 0.00 3.59
N ALA A 174 32.19 -0.98 4.48
CA ALA A 174 31.01 -1.76 4.88
C ALA A 174 30.03 -0.88 5.67
N TYR A 175 28.77 -0.85 5.24
CA TYR A 175 27.73 -0.12 5.95
C TYR A 175 27.45 -0.73 7.32
N ALA A 176 27.45 0.10 8.35
CA ALA A 176 27.03 -0.26 9.69
C ALA A 176 26.14 0.84 10.26
N SER A 177 25.06 0.46 10.94
CA SER A 177 24.19 1.42 11.62
C SER A 177 24.90 2.07 12.81
N THR A 178 25.80 1.31 13.46
CA THR A 178 26.70 1.79 14.51
C THR A 178 28.11 1.35 14.13
N PRO A 179 28.97 2.26 13.67
CA PRO A 179 30.35 1.93 13.30
C PRO A 179 31.14 1.39 14.49
N LEU A 180 32.02 0.42 14.21
CA LEU A 180 32.98 -0.11 15.18
C LEU A 180 34.39 0.43 14.87
N GLU A 181 35.20 0.57 15.90
CA GLU A 181 36.61 0.87 15.78
C GLU A 181 37.42 -0.33 16.27
N LEU A 182 37.96 -1.10 15.34
CA LEU A 182 38.70 -2.31 15.58
C LEU A 182 40.05 -2.28 14.85
N THR A 183 41.11 -2.65 15.54
CA THR A 183 42.41 -2.90 14.91
C THR A 183 42.46 -4.31 14.31
N ALA A 184 43.31 -4.53 13.32
CA ALA A 184 43.52 -5.87 12.76
C ALA A 184 44.03 -6.86 13.84
N GLU A 185 44.81 -6.37 14.80
CA GLU A 185 45.31 -7.19 15.93
C GLU A 185 44.19 -7.61 16.87
N ALA A 186 43.26 -6.69 17.22
CA ALA A 186 42.09 -6.98 18.03
C ALA A 186 41.21 -8.05 17.33
N TRP A 187 40.98 -7.90 16.03
CA TRP A 187 40.24 -8.89 15.25
C TRP A 187 40.88 -10.28 15.28
N ARG A 188 42.20 -10.38 15.03
CA ARG A 188 42.91 -11.68 15.02
C ARG A 188 42.93 -12.36 16.36
N ASN A 189 43.00 -11.61 17.46
CA ASN A 189 43.05 -12.15 18.82
C ASN A 189 41.67 -12.46 19.42
N ALA A 190 40.59 -12.00 18.75
CA ALA A 190 39.22 -12.20 19.24
C ALA A 190 38.79 -13.67 19.16
N SER A 191 37.96 -14.08 20.09
CA SER A 191 37.23 -15.35 20.06
C SER A 191 36.21 -15.39 18.90
N GLU A 192 35.73 -16.60 18.59
CA GLU A 192 34.64 -16.76 17.57
C GLU A 192 33.38 -15.99 17.96
N ALA A 193 33.04 -16.00 19.26
CA ALA A 193 31.88 -15.27 19.77
C ALA A 193 32.00 -13.75 19.56
N GLU A 194 33.16 -13.17 19.89
CA GLU A 194 33.44 -11.74 19.72
C GLU A 194 33.40 -11.35 18.22
N ARG A 195 34.02 -12.14 17.35
CA ARG A 195 33.98 -11.90 15.90
C ARG A 195 32.57 -12.00 15.36
N SER A 196 31.80 -12.98 15.81
CA SER A 196 30.39 -13.13 15.43
C SER A 196 29.56 -11.92 15.86
N GLU A 197 29.77 -11.40 17.09
CA GLU A 197 29.10 -10.21 17.59
C GLU A 197 29.47 -8.95 16.76
N TRP A 198 30.75 -8.76 16.46
CA TRP A 198 31.20 -7.65 15.64
C TRP A 198 30.63 -7.71 14.20
N LEU A 199 30.56 -8.91 13.61
CA LEU A 199 29.97 -9.09 12.28
C LEU A 199 28.47 -8.74 12.22
N MET A 200 27.73 -8.85 13.33
CA MET A 200 26.32 -8.44 13.40
C MET A 200 26.13 -6.94 13.12
N HIS A 201 27.17 -6.11 13.31
CA HIS A 201 27.11 -4.69 12.92
C HIS A 201 27.09 -4.46 11.41
N TYR A 202 27.46 -5.45 10.61
CA TYR A 202 27.60 -5.34 9.14
C TYR A 202 26.66 -6.25 8.36
N ARG A 203 26.30 -7.42 8.90
CA ARG A 203 25.41 -8.38 8.22
C ARG A 203 24.07 -7.75 7.84
N LEU A 204 23.53 -8.13 6.68
CA LEU A 204 22.21 -7.66 6.24
C LEU A 204 21.06 -8.30 7.02
N ALA A 205 21.19 -9.54 7.47
CA ALA A 205 20.34 -10.12 8.52
C ALA A 205 21.18 -10.24 9.79
N PHE A 206 20.75 -9.62 10.88
CA PHE A 206 21.54 -9.52 12.10
C PHE A 206 20.68 -9.66 13.37
N LEU A 207 21.31 -10.17 14.43
CA LEU A 207 20.73 -10.21 15.77
C LEU A 207 21.22 -9.00 16.57
N GLY A 208 20.30 -8.13 16.96
CA GLY A 208 20.62 -6.90 17.68
C GLY A 208 19.58 -6.53 18.73
N GLU A 209 19.93 -5.61 19.61
CA GLU A 209 18.98 -5.05 20.57
C GLU A 209 18.15 -3.94 19.92
N SER A 210 16.83 -4.03 20.06
CA SER A 210 15.89 -3.03 19.58
C SER A 210 14.82 -2.73 20.62
N VAL A 211 14.31 -1.49 20.63
CA VAL A 211 13.10 -1.16 21.36
C VAL A 211 11.91 -1.60 20.53
N VAL A 212 11.06 -2.43 21.09
CA VAL A 212 9.94 -3.08 20.40
C VAL A 212 8.63 -2.85 21.13
N ASN A 213 7.52 -2.92 20.37
CA ASN A 213 6.18 -2.93 20.92
C ASN A 213 5.85 -4.32 21.47
N TRP A 214 6.09 -4.55 22.74
CA TRP A 214 5.82 -5.82 23.38
C TRP A 214 4.40 -5.87 23.94
N CYS A 215 3.63 -6.88 23.58
CA CYS A 215 2.33 -7.16 24.15
C CYS A 215 2.42 -8.38 25.07
N PRO A 216 2.39 -8.21 26.41
CA PRO A 216 2.51 -9.33 27.35
C PRO A 216 1.40 -10.36 27.19
N GLU A 217 0.17 -9.93 26.95
CA GLU A 217 -1.01 -10.81 26.83
C GLU A 217 -0.97 -11.67 25.55
N LEU A 218 -0.40 -11.15 24.49
CA LEU A 218 -0.18 -11.89 23.25
C LEU A 218 1.16 -12.64 23.24
N GLY A 219 2.07 -12.33 24.18
CA GLY A 219 3.40 -12.94 24.28
C GLY A 219 4.29 -12.67 23.06
N THR A 220 4.09 -11.58 22.36
CA THR A 220 4.80 -11.30 21.09
C THR A 220 5.09 -9.82 20.87
N VAL A 221 6.05 -9.55 20.00
CA VAL A 221 6.32 -8.23 19.46
C VAL A 221 5.28 -7.91 18.37
N LEU A 222 4.77 -6.69 18.39
CA LEU A 222 3.81 -6.15 17.41
C LEU A 222 4.49 -5.10 16.53
N ALA A 223 4.12 -5.06 15.26
CA ALA A 223 4.48 -3.98 14.35
C ALA A 223 3.73 -2.68 14.74
N ASN A 224 4.21 -1.53 14.26
CA ASN A 224 3.59 -0.23 14.60
C ASN A 224 2.14 -0.10 14.11
N ASP A 225 1.80 -0.77 13.02
CA ASP A 225 0.46 -0.83 12.45
C ASP A 225 -0.48 -1.82 13.18
N GLU A 226 0.07 -2.69 14.03
CA GLU A 226 -0.68 -3.60 14.90
C GLU A 226 -1.00 -2.97 16.28
N VAL A 227 -0.62 -1.70 16.51
CA VAL A 227 -0.82 -0.99 17.78
C VAL A 227 -1.56 0.33 17.54
N SER A 228 -2.62 0.56 18.31
CA SER A 228 -3.40 1.81 18.30
C SER A 228 -3.71 2.24 19.72
N ASP A 229 -3.48 3.51 20.07
CA ASP A 229 -3.75 4.08 21.39
C ASP A 229 -3.12 3.28 22.57
N GLY A 230 -1.90 2.73 22.35
CA GLY A 230 -1.17 1.97 23.37
C GLY A 230 -1.69 0.56 23.61
N VAL A 231 -2.61 0.07 22.78
CA VAL A 231 -3.15 -1.28 22.83
C VAL A 231 -3.02 -2.00 21.49
N SER A 232 -3.01 -3.32 21.52
CA SER A 232 -3.01 -4.14 20.31
C SER A 232 -4.31 -3.92 19.52
N GLU A 233 -4.24 -3.77 18.21
CA GLU A 233 -5.41 -3.66 17.32
C GLU A 233 -6.35 -4.86 17.51
N ARG A 234 -5.77 -6.02 17.80
CA ARG A 234 -6.48 -7.25 18.08
C ARG A 234 -6.48 -7.55 19.57
N GLY A 235 -7.66 -7.66 20.15
CA GLY A 235 -7.87 -7.98 21.56
C GLY A 235 -7.82 -6.77 22.49
N GLY A 236 -7.32 -5.62 22.04
CA GLY A 236 -7.26 -4.39 22.87
C GLY A 236 -6.34 -4.49 24.08
N TYR A 237 -5.30 -5.34 24.01
CA TYR A 237 -4.39 -5.58 25.12
C TYR A 237 -3.31 -4.49 25.23
N PRO A 238 -2.91 -4.11 26.45
CA PRO A 238 -1.85 -3.12 26.65
C PRO A 238 -0.53 -3.52 26.00
N VAL A 239 0.09 -2.55 25.34
CA VAL A 239 1.41 -2.71 24.70
C VAL A 239 2.42 -1.82 25.42
N VAL A 240 3.61 -2.35 25.65
CA VAL A 240 4.71 -1.63 26.32
C VAL A 240 5.96 -1.60 25.44
N GLN A 241 6.71 -0.51 25.53
CA GLN A 241 8.02 -0.43 24.89
C GLN A 241 9.02 -1.26 25.71
N ARG A 242 9.71 -2.19 25.05
CA ARG A 242 10.68 -3.07 25.69
C ARG A 242 11.93 -3.21 24.84
N LYS A 243 13.11 -3.14 25.45
CA LYS A 243 14.38 -3.45 24.80
C LYS A 243 14.57 -4.97 24.78
N MET A 244 14.69 -5.54 23.58
CA MET A 244 14.84 -6.99 23.36
C MET A 244 15.83 -7.27 22.24
N LYS A 245 16.52 -8.40 22.31
CA LYS A 245 17.28 -8.95 21.18
C LYS A 245 16.29 -9.44 20.11
N GLN A 246 16.49 -8.97 18.88
CA GLN A 246 15.62 -9.30 17.75
C GLN A 246 16.47 -9.52 16.50
N TRP A 247 16.07 -10.51 15.69
CA TRP A 247 16.54 -10.57 14.31
C TRP A 247 16.00 -9.38 13.54
N SER A 248 16.85 -8.77 12.77
CA SER A 248 16.51 -7.58 11.98
C SER A 248 17.14 -7.65 10.60
N LEU A 249 16.53 -6.99 9.61
CA LEU A 249 17.09 -6.79 8.28
C LEU A 249 17.56 -5.35 8.12
N ARG A 250 18.77 -5.18 7.59
CA ARG A 250 19.45 -3.89 7.41
C ARG A 250 18.94 -3.17 6.16
N VAL A 251 17.65 -2.87 6.13
CA VAL A 251 16.98 -2.16 5.03
C VAL A 251 17.54 -0.75 4.85
N SER A 252 17.99 -0.12 5.94
CA SER A 252 18.60 1.21 5.94
C SER A 252 19.84 1.30 5.04
N ALA A 253 20.58 0.21 4.86
CA ALA A 253 21.73 0.17 3.95
C ALA A 253 21.36 0.45 2.49
N TYR A 254 20.13 0.15 2.08
CA TYR A 254 19.61 0.36 0.73
C TYR A 254 18.84 1.67 0.55
N ALA A 255 18.79 2.53 1.56
CA ALA A 255 17.93 3.73 1.57
C ALA A 255 18.15 4.62 0.34
N GLU A 256 19.40 4.89 -0.05
CA GLU A 256 19.71 5.72 -1.23
C GLU A 256 19.24 5.06 -2.53
N ARG A 257 19.48 3.77 -2.70
CA ARG A 257 19.05 3.02 -3.89
C ARG A 257 17.52 2.90 -3.97
N LEU A 258 16.82 2.78 -2.81
CA LEU A 258 15.37 2.82 -2.74
C LEU A 258 14.82 4.18 -3.17
N LEU A 259 15.46 5.29 -2.78
CA LEU A 259 15.08 6.63 -3.24
C LEU A 259 15.33 6.84 -4.72
N ALA A 260 16.54 6.52 -5.20
CA ALA A 260 16.91 6.69 -6.59
C ALA A 260 16.04 5.89 -7.56
N GLY A 261 15.66 4.66 -7.15
CA GLY A 261 14.78 3.78 -7.92
C GLY A 261 13.41 4.38 -8.20
N LEU A 262 12.84 5.18 -7.29
CA LEU A 262 11.51 5.80 -7.47
C LEU A 262 11.41 6.67 -8.73
N ASN A 263 12.51 7.23 -9.20
CA ASN A 263 12.52 8.11 -10.38
C ASN A 263 12.26 7.36 -11.69
N ARG A 264 12.42 6.03 -11.70
CA ARG A 264 12.27 5.17 -12.89
C ARG A 264 10.93 4.43 -12.92
N LEU A 265 10.17 4.44 -11.83
CA LEU A 265 8.93 3.70 -11.68
C LEU A 265 7.74 4.48 -12.23
N ASP A 266 6.84 3.79 -12.92
CA ASP A 266 5.53 4.32 -13.36
C ASP A 266 4.50 4.17 -12.24
N TRP A 267 4.75 4.91 -11.16
CA TRP A 267 3.90 4.97 -9.97
C TRP A 267 3.34 6.37 -9.78
N SER A 268 2.21 6.50 -9.12
CA SER A 268 1.63 7.81 -8.82
C SER A 268 2.58 8.67 -7.97
N ASP A 269 2.56 9.98 -8.19
CA ASP A 269 3.40 10.91 -7.42
C ASP A 269 3.10 10.84 -5.92
N ALA A 270 1.83 10.64 -5.56
CA ALA A 270 1.43 10.48 -4.16
C ALA A 270 2.10 9.26 -3.50
N LEU A 271 2.14 8.13 -4.18
CA LEU A 271 2.80 6.92 -3.69
C LEU A 271 4.32 7.09 -3.58
N LYS A 272 4.94 7.69 -4.60
CA LYS A 272 6.38 8.00 -4.56
C LYS A 272 6.71 8.92 -3.39
N GLU A 273 5.87 9.91 -3.14
CA GLU A 273 6.07 10.85 -2.03
C GLU A 273 5.88 10.19 -0.67
N MET A 274 4.91 9.27 -0.53
CA MET A 274 4.77 8.46 0.68
C MET A 274 6.04 7.67 0.98
N GLN A 275 6.65 7.04 -0.02
CA GLN A 275 7.91 6.31 0.15
C GLN A 275 9.09 7.25 0.43
N ARG A 276 9.22 8.39 -0.27
CA ARG A 276 10.25 9.39 0.01
C ARG A 276 10.17 9.88 1.44
N ASN A 277 8.97 10.20 1.90
CA ASN A 277 8.72 10.63 3.28
C ASN A 277 9.01 9.54 4.30
N TRP A 278 8.69 8.28 3.99
CA TRP A 278 9.00 7.16 4.88
C TRP A 278 10.50 6.89 4.98
N ILE A 279 11.22 6.90 3.87
CA ILE A 279 12.68 6.77 3.84
C ILE A 279 13.32 7.99 4.51
N GLY A 280 12.78 9.18 4.27
CA GLY A 280 13.07 10.41 5.00
C GLY A 280 14.54 10.80 4.98
N LYS A 281 15.12 10.97 3.79
CA LYS A 281 16.50 11.46 3.62
C LYS A 281 16.64 12.87 4.17
N SER A 282 17.58 13.07 5.08
CA SER A 282 17.94 14.36 5.66
C SER A 282 19.44 14.62 5.48
N VAL A 283 19.79 15.75 4.92
CA VAL A 283 21.18 16.20 4.79
C VAL A 283 21.41 17.31 5.83
N GLY A 284 22.47 17.18 6.61
CA GLY A 284 22.78 18.11 7.68
C GLY A 284 24.19 17.91 8.23
N ALA A 285 24.38 18.25 9.48
CA ALA A 285 25.63 18.06 10.21
C ALA A 285 25.43 17.36 11.54
N SER A 286 26.35 16.50 11.94
CA SER A 286 26.52 16.18 13.34
C SER A 286 27.26 17.31 14.05
N VAL A 287 26.93 17.55 15.31
CA VAL A 287 27.59 18.56 16.15
C VAL A 287 27.79 17.96 17.54
N THR A 288 29.00 18.11 18.08
CA THR A 288 29.34 17.55 19.39
C THR A 288 29.30 18.66 20.45
N PHE A 289 28.41 18.50 21.41
CA PHE A 289 28.35 19.27 22.65
C PHE A 289 29.09 18.52 23.77
N LYS A 290 29.55 19.21 24.81
CA LYS A 290 30.23 18.59 25.94
C LYS A 290 29.42 18.85 27.20
N ALA A 291 29.00 17.80 27.90
CA ALA A 291 28.37 17.89 29.20
C ALA A 291 29.36 17.53 30.31
N SER A 292 29.33 18.30 31.42
CA SER A 292 30.10 17.96 32.62
C SER A 292 29.28 17.07 33.52
N THR A 293 29.78 15.91 33.87
CA THR A 293 29.13 14.96 34.79
C THR A 293 30.02 14.74 36.01
N ALA A 294 29.54 14.03 37.04
CA ALA A 294 30.32 13.63 38.19
C ALA A 294 31.54 12.71 37.85
N HIS A 295 31.49 12.07 36.67
CA HIS A 295 32.48 11.12 36.19
C HIS A 295 33.42 11.69 35.11
N GLY A 296 33.28 12.98 34.76
CA GLY A 296 34.11 13.66 33.76
C GLY A 296 33.30 14.34 32.67
N THR A 297 33.92 14.64 31.53
CA THR A 297 33.23 15.27 30.38
C THR A 297 32.65 14.20 29.47
N LEU A 298 31.34 14.29 29.20
CA LEU A 298 30.61 13.40 28.33
C LEU A 298 30.32 14.12 26.99
N PRO A 299 30.74 13.58 25.84
CA PRO A 299 30.34 14.13 24.54
C PRO A 299 28.90 13.76 24.22
N ILE A 300 28.12 14.76 23.74
CA ILE A 300 26.76 14.56 23.26
C ILE A 300 26.74 14.97 21.80
N GLU A 301 26.61 13.99 20.91
CA GLU A 301 26.47 14.23 19.48
C GLU A 301 24.99 14.47 19.14
N VAL A 302 24.70 15.53 18.41
CA VAL A 302 23.39 15.83 17.84
C VAL A 302 23.46 15.90 16.32
N PHE A 303 22.38 15.52 15.64
CA PHE A 303 22.23 15.72 14.22
C PHE A 303 21.24 16.85 13.97
N THR A 304 21.61 17.80 13.09
CA THR A 304 20.71 18.87 12.67
C THR A 304 20.75 19.09 11.16
N THR A 305 19.57 19.33 10.59
CA THR A 305 19.42 19.78 9.18
C THR A 305 19.62 21.31 9.06
N ARG A 306 19.75 22.01 10.20
CA ARG A 306 19.85 23.46 10.29
C ARG A 306 21.10 23.87 11.07
N PRO A 307 22.31 23.50 10.63
CA PRO A 307 23.54 23.90 11.31
C PRO A 307 23.75 25.42 11.27
N ASP A 308 23.12 26.13 10.33
CA ASP A 308 23.08 27.58 10.25
C ASP A 308 22.49 28.24 11.51
N THR A 309 21.57 27.54 12.20
CA THR A 309 20.91 28.07 13.41
C THR A 309 21.63 27.77 14.72
N LEU A 310 22.85 27.22 14.66
CA LEU A 310 23.59 26.78 15.84
C LEU A 310 23.73 27.89 16.91
N TYR A 311 23.92 29.15 16.53
CA TYR A 311 23.96 30.26 17.45
C TYR A 311 22.63 30.59 18.16
N GLY A 312 21.52 30.03 17.69
CA GLY A 312 20.20 30.14 18.27
C GLY A 312 19.84 29.03 19.27
N VAL A 313 20.76 28.12 19.53
CA VAL A 313 20.56 27.02 20.48
C VAL A 313 20.52 27.54 21.89
N THR A 314 19.45 27.26 22.61
CA THR A 314 19.28 27.75 24.00
C THR A 314 19.07 26.63 25.01
N PHE A 315 18.74 25.43 24.56
CA PHE A 315 18.67 24.23 25.40
C PHE A 315 18.90 22.97 24.54
N MET A 316 19.03 21.86 25.22
CA MET A 316 19.19 20.52 24.59
C MET A 316 18.10 19.61 25.12
N VAL A 317 17.63 18.68 24.28
CA VAL A 317 16.61 17.71 24.67
C VAL A 317 17.04 16.28 24.32
N LEU A 318 16.89 15.38 25.29
CA LEU A 318 17.13 13.95 25.14
C LEU A 318 15.81 13.20 24.96
N ALA A 319 15.85 12.15 24.17
CA ALA A 319 14.77 11.17 24.16
C ALA A 319 14.70 10.43 25.50
N PRO A 320 13.51 10.07 26.00
CA PRO A 320 13.36 9.33 27.26
C PRO A 320 14.12 7.99 27.28
N GLU A 321 14.31 7.37 26.15
CA GLU A 321 14.99 6.08 25.97
C GLU A 321 16.50 6.21 25.79
N SER A 322 17.04 7.42 25.75
CA SER A 322 18.47 7.65 25.55
C SER A 322 19.29 7.08 26.71
N SER A 323 20.36 6.37 26.38
CA SER A 323 21.31 5.86 27.39
C SER A 323 22.01 6.97 28.18
N LEU A 324 22.06 8.19 27.64
CA LEU A 324 22.66 9.35 28.29
C LEU A 324 21.83 9.88 29.46
N VAL A 325 20.54 9.52 29.56
CA VAL A 325 19.64 10.01 30.61
C VAL A 325 20.16 9.67 32.00
N ALA A 326 20.65 8.45 32.21
CA ALA A 326 21.16 8.01 33.50
C ALA A 326 22.41 8.80 33.93
N ASP A 327 23.33 9.04 32.99
CA ASP A 327 24.61 9.74 33.26
C ASP A 327 24.46 11.26 33.45
N LEU A 328 23.39 11.84 32.87
CA LEU A 328 23.13 13.29 32.88
C LEU A 328 22.09 13.69 33.92
N THR A 329 21.41 12.74 34.56
CA THR A 329 20.43 13.05 35.63
C THR A 329 21.15 13.25 36.95
N THR A 330 21.03 14.45 37.52
CA THR A 330 21.58 14.75 38.84
C THR A 330 20.79 14.08 39.96
N GLU A 331 21.40 13.88 41.14
CA GLU A 331 20.73 13.27 42.28
C GLU A 331 19.45 14.03 42.67
N GLU A 332 19.47 15.36 42.56
CA GLU A 332 18.32 16.25 42.90
C GLU A 332 17.14 16.07 41.94
N GLN A 333 17.39 15.67 40.70
CA GLN A 333 16.35 15.51 39.67
C GLN A 333 15.91 14.05 39.46
N ARG A 334 16.56 13.09 40.12
CA ARG A 334 16.33 11.64 39.91
C ARG A 334 14.87 11.24 40.02
N ASP A 335 14.19 11.61 41.10
CA ASP A 335 12.80 11.21 41.32
C ASP A 335 11.85 11.81 40.27
N ALA A 336 12.08 13.07 39.84
CA ALA A 336 11.30 13.71 38.81
C ALA A 336 11.51 13.05 37.45
N VAL A 337 12.75 12.71 37.12
CA VAL A 337 13.10 12.05 35.87
C VAL A 337 12.52 10.63 35.83
N GLU A 338 12.67 9.83 36.88
CA GLU A 338 12.11 8.48 36.96
C GLU A 338 10.58 8.48 36.78
N THR A 339 9.89 9.41 37.44
CA THR A 339 8.44 9.59 37.29
C THR A 339 8.05 9.91 35.83
N TYR A 340 8.81 10.79 35.18
CA TYR A 340 8.59 11.16 33.78
C TYR A 340 8.81 9.98 32.84
N LEU A 341 9.91 9.23 33.04
CA LEU A 341 10.21 8.04 32.21
C LEU A 341 9.14 6.97 32.32
N ASP A 342 8.62 6.70 33.52
CA ASP A 342 7.56 5.70 33.73
C ASP A 342 6.25 6.09 33.04
N ARG A 343 5.95 7.40 32.96
CA ARG A 343 4.82 7.91 32.23
C ARG A 343 5.01 7.72 30.71
N THR A 344 6.18 8.01 30.17
CA THR A 344 6.46 7.98 28.72
C THR A 344 6.61 6.58 28.16
N LYS A 345 7.04 5.58 28.96
CA LYS A 345 7.18 4.16 28.55
C LYS A 345 5.89 3.53 27.99
N ARG A 346 4.72 4.08 28.33
CA ARG A 346 3.41 3.58 27.91
C ARG A 346 2.94 4.15 26.58
N ARG A 347 3.68 5.08 25.98
CA ARG A 347 3.31 5.78 24.75
C ARG A 347 4.13 5.28 23.58
N THR A 348 3.45 4.93 22.49
CA THR A 348 4.10 4.56 21.23
C THR A 348 4.70 5.81 20.55
N GLU A 349 5.69 5.60 19.69
CA GLU A 349 6.26 6.70 18.90
C GLU A 349 5.22 7.40 18.02
N ARG A 350 4.25 6.66 17.48
CA ARG A 350 3.17 7.21 16.65
C ARG A 350 2.27 8.13 17.44
N GLU A 351 1.90 7.74 18.66
CA GLU A 351 1.13 8.58 19.57
C GLU A 351 1.89 9.84 19.97
N ARG A 352 3.19 9.72 20.24
CA ARG A 352 4.06 10.85 20.59
C ARG A 352 4.21 11.83 19.42
N GLN A 353 4.20 11.35 18.16
CA GLN A 353 4.24 12.21 16.99
C GLN A 353 2.89 12.92 16.71
N ALA A 354 1.78 12.28 17.07
CA ALA A 354 0.43 12.82 16.87
C ALA A 354 0.00 13.79 17.99
N ASP A 355 0.56 13.65 19.19
CA ASP A 355 0.25 14.48 20.34
C ASP A 355 1.07 15.78 20.32
N HIS A 356 0.38 16.91 20.33
CA HIS A 356 0.99 18.23 20.37
C HIS A 356 1.09 18.79 21.81
N SER A 357 0.80 17.99 22.83
CA SER A 357 0.98 18.42 24.23
C SER A 357 2.45 18.58 24.56
N VAL A 358 2.79 19.66 25.27
CA VAL A 358 4.17 19.94 25.68
C VAL A 358 4.43 19.30 27.04
N THR A 359 5.38 18.34 27.10
CA THR A 359 5.81 17.70 28.33
C THR A 359 7.34 17.60 28.38
N GLY A 360 7.92 17.58 29.56
CA GLY A 360 9.36 17.43 29.73
C GLY A 360 9.79 17.52 31.18
N VAL A 361 11.05 17.14 31.43
CA VAL A 361 11.69 17.21 32.75
C VAL A 361 13.15 17.67 32.61
N PHE A 362 13.62 18.53 33.50
CA PHE A 362 15.00 18.96 33.54
C PHE A 362 15.89 17.89 34.17
N THR A 363 17.07 17.62 33.57
CA THR A 363 18.01 16.61 34.08
C THR A 363 18.85 17.08 35.25
N GLY A 364 18.94 18.42 35.44
CA GLY A 364 19.89 19.05 36.36
C GLY A 364 21.25 19.35 35.74
N SER A 365 21.55 18.83 34.57
CA SER A 365 22.85 18.97 33.89
C SER A 365 22.81 20.03 32.78
N TYR A 366 23.99 20.49 32.39
CA TYR A 366 24.20 21.46 31.31
C TYR A 366 25.22 20.97 30.32
N ALA A 367 25.03 21.33 29.06
CA ALA A 367 25.99 21.09 27.98
C ALA A 367 26.69 22.40 27.59
N GLN A 368 27.96 22.33 27.25
CA GLN A 368 28.72 23.45 26.73
C GLN A 368 28.46 23.57 25.22
N HIS A 369 28.03 24.75 24.80
CA HIS A 369 27.81 25.07 23.41
C HIS A 369 29.14 25.13 22.63
N PRO A 370 29.31 24.43 21.49
CA PRO A 370 30.62 24.27 20.86
C PRO A 370 31.23 25.57 20.27
N LEU A 371 30.43 26.59 19.96
CA LEU A 371 30.90 27.85 19.35
C LEU A 371 30.97 29.01 20.35
N THR A 372 30.08 29.01 21.33
CA THR A 372 29.96 30.14 22.28
C THR A 372 30.47 29.82 23.65
N GLU A 373 30.76 28.57 23.96
CA GLU A 373 31.13 28.02 25.26
C GLU A 373 30.07 28.24 26.36
N ALA A 374 28.90 28.78 26.00
CA ALA A 374 27.80 28.99 26.94
C ALA A 374 27.25 27.66 27.45
N LEU A 375 26.82 27.64 28.70
CA LEU A 375 26.15 26.47 29.30
C LEU A 375 24.65 26.51 28.95
N ILE A 376 24.14 25.46 28.34
CA ILE A 376 22.74 25.28 27.98
C ILE A 376 22.13 24.11 28.75
N PRO A 377 20.90 24.25 29.31
CA PRO A 377 20.28 23.20 30.09
C PRO A 377 19.91 21.98 29.24
N ILE A 378 19.99 20.77 29.84
CA ILE A 378 19.63 19.50 29.21
C ILE A 378 18.29 19.04 29.80
N TRP A 379 17.32 18.85 28.91
CA TRP A 379 15.98 18.37 29.24
C TRP A 379 15.73 16.98 28.69
N ILE A 380 14.70 16.30 29.17
CA ILE A 380 14.15 15.08 28.61
C ILE A 380 12.73 15.37 28.17
N SER A 381 12.38 14.99 26.95
CA SER A 381 11.00 15.16 26.44
C SER A 381 10.63 14.08 25.43
N ASP A 382 9.36 13.71 25.43
CA ASP A 382 8.81 12.66 24.59
C ASP A 382 8.57 13.09 23.12
N TYR A 383 8.74 14.39 22.78
CA TYR A 383 8.74 14.81 21.38
C TYR A 383 10.05 14.46 20.63
N VAL A 384 11.12 14.09 21.37
CA VAL A 384 12.37 13.60 20.80
C VAL A 384 12.34 12.07 20.75
N LEU A 385 12.71 11.50 19.61
CA LEU A 385 12.68 10.06 19.37
C LEU A 385 14.09 9.48 19.37
N ALA A 386 14.31 8.40 20.14
CA ALA A 386 15.62 7.75 20.25
C ALA A 386 16.12 7.14 18.93
N GLY A 387 15.20 6.75 18.05
CA GLY A 387 15.52 6.12 16.77
C GLY A 387 15.75 7.10 15.61
N TYR A 388 15.74 8.40 15.86
CA TYR A 388 16.06 9.42 14.85
C TYR A 388 17.28 10.23 15.28
N GLY A 389 18.33 10.20 14.46
CA GLY A 389 19.62 10.81 14.81
C GLY A 389 20.31 10.10 15.97
N THR A 390 20.74 10.87 16.94
CA THR A 390 21.48 10.39 18.13
C THR A 390 20.60 10.19 19.36
N GLY A 391 19.29 10.44 19.25
CA GLY A 391 18.38 10.51 20.40
C GLY A 391 18.57 11.74 21.28
N ALA A 392 19.34 12.73 20.79
CA ALA A 392 19.52 14.06 21.37
C ALA A 392 19.32 15.12 20.30
N ILE A 393 18.72 16.24 20.64
CA ILE A 393 18.59 17.38 19.75
C ILE A 393 19.13 18.65 20.39
N MET A 394 19.67 19.54 19.58
CA MET A 394 19.87 20.93 19.91
C MET A 394 18.55 21.67 19.65
N ALA A 395 18.02 22.40 20.61
CA ALA A 395 16.77 23.10 20.47
C ALA A 395 16.98 24.55 20.05
N VAL A 396 16.28 24.95 18.99
CA VAL A 396 16.36 26.30 18.42
C VAL A 396 14.96 26.93 18.41
N PRO A 397 14.47 27.41 19.56
CA PRO A 397 13.07 27.81 19.71
C PRO A 397 12.62 28.94 18.81
N ALA A 398 13.54 29.79 18.32
CA ALA A 398 13.17 30.84 17.38
C ALA A 398 12.79 30.29 15.98
N HIS A 399 13.26 29.08 15.61
CA HIS A 399 13.21 28.56 14.24
C HIS A 399 12.72 27.12 14.14
N ASP A 400 12.12 26.58 15.20
CA ASP A 400 11.41 25.31 15.23
C ASP A 400 10.17 25.44 16.12
N SER A 401 9.00 25.08 15.59
CA SER A 401 7.71 25.28 16.28
C SER A 401 7.56 24.43 17.54
N ARG A 402 8.14 23.24 17.58
CA ARG A 402 8.10 22.34 18.76
C ARG A 402 9.01 22.88 19.85
N ASP A 403 10.21 23.30 19.48
CA ASP A 403 11.16 23.92 20.40
C ASP A 403 10.62 25.24 20.94
N PHE A 404 9.91 26.01 20.10
CA PHE A 404 9.24 27.26 20.52
C PHE A 404 8.17 26.98 21.56
N ALA A 405 7.27 26.01 21.31
CA ALA A 405 6.23 25.64 22.25
C ALA A 405 6.83 25.17 23.59
N PHE A 406 7.90 24.35 23.52
CA PHE A 406 8.62 23.88 24.70
C PHE A 406 9.27 25.01 25.47
N ALA A 407 10.00 25.93 24.82
CA ALA A 407 10.62 27.06 25.42
C ALA A 407 9.61 28.01 26.11
N ARG A 408 8.47 28.24 25.46
CA ARG A 408 7.36 29.03 26.03
C ARG A 408 6.74 28.37 27.26
N HIS A 409 6.58 27.05 27.25
CA HIS A 409 6.00 26.28 28.35
C HIS A 409 6.89 26.30 29.61
N PHE A 410 8.21 26.14 29.40
CA PHE A 410 9.19 26.06 30.50
C PHE A 410 9.96 27.35 30.75
N ASP A 411 9.52 28.48 30.18
CA ASP A 411 10.13 29.81 30.32
C ASP A 411 11.65 29.83 29.99
N LEU A 412 12.02 29.15 28.88
CA LEU A 412 13.40 29.08 28.41
C LEU A 412 13.71 30.22 27.42
N PRO A 413 14.97 30.64 27.31
CA PRO A 413 15.36 31.73 26.39
C PRO A 413 15.10 31.39 24.92
N ILE A 414 14.66 32.37 24.14
CA ILE A 414 14.46 32.29 22.69
C ILE A 414 15.37 33.30 22.03
N ARG A 415 16.17 32.91 21.05
CA ARG A 415 17.12 33.78 20.36
C ARG A 415 16.92 33.72 18.84
N GLN A 416 16.55 34.87 18.26
CA GLN A 416 16.42 34.98 16.80
C GLN A 416 17.79 34.98 16.15
N VAL A 417 18.00 34.09 15.13
CA VAL A 417 19.22 33.99 14.32
C VAL A 417 18.97 33.99 12.82
N VAL A 418 17.72 33.88 12.39
CA VAL A 418 17.30 34.03 11.00
C VAL A 418 16.34 35.22 10.88
N LEU A 419 16.67 36.13 9.99
CA LEU A 419 15.79 37.23 9.58
C LEU A 419 15.10 36.80 8.26
N PRO A 420 13.78 36.60 8.22
CA PRO A 420 13.05 36.28 7.01
C PRO A 420 13.23 37.40 5.97
N LYS A 421 13.13 37.05 4.70
CA LYS A 421 13.25 38.02 3.60
C LYS A 421 12.22 39.14 3.74
N GLY A 422 12.72 40.38 3.89
CA GLY A 422 11.88 41.55 4.11
C GLY A 422 11.32 41.69 5.52
N GLY A 423 11.76 40.87 6.48
CA GLY A 423 11.43 41.01 7.89
C GLY A 423 12.38 41.96 8.62
N GLU A 424 12.04 42.32 9.84
CA GLU A 424 12.85 43.09 10.77
C GLU A 424 13.14 42.26 12.03
N GLU A 425 14.28 42.49 12.65
CA GLU A 425 14.61 41.88 13.94
C GLU A 425 13.58 42.33 14.98
N SER A 426 13.07 41.38 15.76
CA SER A 426 12.05 41.64 16.76
C SER A 426 12.30 40.83 18.04
N ASP A 427 11.70 41.26 19.14
CA ASP A 427 11.83 40.57 20.42
C ASP A 427 11.06 39.24 20.41
N PRO A 428 11.74 38.10 20.49
CA PRO A 428 11.09 36.80 20.46
C PRO A 428 10.11 36.55 21.61
N SER A 429 10.23 37.30 22.72
CA SER A 429 9.31 37.19 23.86
C SER A 429 7.87 37.60 23.49
N THR A 430 7.71 38.40 22.44
CA THR A 430 6.42 38.89 21.93
C THR A 430 5.80 38.02 20.87
N TRP A 431 6.50 36.97 20.38
CA TRP A 431 6.04 36.15 19.30
C TRP A 431 4.93 35.19 19.72
N SER A 432 3.98 34.94 18.84
CA SER A 432 2.93 33.94 18.99
C SER A 432 3.35 32.57 18.40
N GLU A 433 4.30 32.54 17.46
CA GLU A 433 4.81 31.37 16.78
C GLU A 433 6.29 31.57 16.40
N SER A 434 6.98 30.48 16.11
CA SER A 434 8.36 30.47 15.60
C SER A 434 8.46 30.99 14.16
N ILE A 435 9.65 31.39 13.76
CA ILE A 435 9.99 31.79 12.39
C ILE A 435 10.72 30.63 11.72
N ASP A 436 9.99 29.64 11.20
CA ASP A 436 10.55 28.41 10.62
C ASP A 436 11.05 28.59 9.17
N SER A 437 11.19 29.84 8.71
CA SER A 437 11.61 30.15 7.34
C SER A 437 13.01 29.60 7.02
N LYS A 438 13.12 28.99 5.85
CA LYS A 438 14.39 28.56 5.23
C LYS A 438 14.93 29.62 4.25
N GLU A 439 14.22 30.73 4.08
CA GLU A 439 14.60 31.86 3.24
C GLU A 439 14.84 33.07 4.14
N GLY A 440 15.99 33.71 3.98
CA GLY A 440 16.38 34.88 4.75
C GLY A 440 17.88 34.97 4.95
N GLU A 441 18.27 35.83 5.88
CA GLU A 441 19.67 36.12 6.22
C GLU A 441 19.94 35.80 7.69
N LEU A 442 21.16 35.38 7.99
CA LEU A 442 21.59 35.12 9.37
C LEU A 442 21.90 36.44 10.09
N ILE A 443 21.38 36.53 11.31
CA ILE A 443 21.66 37.61 12.28
C ILE A 443 22.06 36.99 13.63
N ASN A 444 22.63 37.77 14.52
CA ASN A 444 23.06 37.31 15.86
C ASN A 444 23.95 36.04 15.83
N SER A 445 24.65 35.84 14.74
CA SER A 445 25.47 34.66 14.43
C SER A 445 26.85 35.12 13.92
N PRO A 446 27.81 35.40 14.80
CA PRO A 446 29.06 36.09 14.48
C PRO A 446 29.79 35.62 13.23
N LEU A 447 29.83 34.28 12.99
CA LEU A 447 30.47 33.71 11.81
C LEU A 447 29.58 33.72 10.56
N LEU A 448 28.28 33.96 10.70
CA LEU A 448 27.29 33.81 9.63
C LEU A 448 26.49 35.07 9.31
N ASN A 449 26.64 36.17 10.10
CA ASN A 449 25.85 37.39 9.91
C ASN A 449 25.85 37.88 8.45
N GLY A 450 24.65 38.16 7.92
CA GLY A 450 24.45 38.64 6.55
C GLY A 450 24.55 37.55 5.46
N LYS A 451 24.83 36.28 5.80
CA LYS A 451 24.79 35.19 4.82
C LYS A 451 23.33 34.72 4.60
N PRO A 452 22.96 34.42 3.36
CA PRO A 452 21.73 33.71 3.08
C PRO A 452 21.72 32.34 3.77
N VAL A 453 20.54 31.88 4.24
CA VAL A 453 20.37 30.60 4.97
C VAL A 453 20.99 29.43 4.19
N SER A 454 20.76 29.33 2.87
CA SER A 454 21.29 28.24 2.05
C SER A 454 22.83 28.18 2.04
N GLU A 455 23.49 29.33 1.94
CA GLU A 455 24.96 29.43 1.98
C GLU A 455 25.49 29.15 3.39
N ALA A 456 24.77 29.62 4.42
CA ALA A 456 25.15 29.43 5.81
C ALA A 456 25.15 27.96 6.24
N ILE A 457 24.19 27.16 5.74
CA ILE A 457 24.13 25.71 5.99
C ILE A 457 25.41 25.02 5.48
N ASP A 458 25.75 25.19 4.20
CA ASP A 458 26.93 24.56 3.60
C ASP A 458 28.23 25.08 4.25
N TRP A 459 28.31 26.37 4.50
CA TRP A 459 29.46 26.98 5.17
C TRP A 459 29.66 26.40 6.58
N MET A 460 28.59 26.28 7.36
CA MET A 460 28.69 25.76 8.72
C MET A 460 29.05 24.26 8.73
N CYS A 461 28.54 23.47 7.78
CA CYS A 461 28.97 22.07 7.64
C CYS A 461 30.48 21.94 7.44
N HIS A 462 31.07 22.76 6.57
CA HIS A 462 32.53 22.77 6.34
C HIS A 462 33.28 23.25 7.57
N TYR A 463 32.83 24.33 8.19
CA TYR A 463 33.48 24.87 9.38
C TYR A 463 33.52 23.88 10.54
N LEU A 464 32.40 23.16 10.79
CA LEU A 464 32.33 22.16 11.86
C LEU A 464 33.30 20.99 11.62
N ASP A 465 33.47 20.59 10.36
CA ASP A 465 34.39 19.53 9.95
C ASP A 465 35.86 19.99 10.12
N GLU A 466 36.23 21.16 9.64
CA GLU A 466 37.55 21.76 9.78
C GLU A 466 37.98 22.00 11.23
N GLN A 467 37.01 22.32 12.10
CA GLN A 467 37.30 22.53 13.54
C GLN A 467 37.23 21.25 14.38
N GLY A 468 36.89 20.11 13.79
CA GLY A 468 36.67 18.86 14.50
C GLY A 468 35.51 18.89 15.52
N LEU A 469 34.52 19.80 15.30
CA LEU A 469 33.34 19.96 16.14
C LEU A 469 32.14 19.16 15.63
N GLY A 470 32.26 18.62 14.42
CA GLY A 470 31.20 17.84 13.79
C GLY A 470 31.55 17.51 12.34
N GLN A 471 30.64 16.92 11.61
CA GLN A 471 30.84 16.56 10.19
C GLN A 471 29.53 16.57 9.42
N LYS A 472 29.59 16.82 8.10
CA LYS A 472 28.43 16.67 7.22
C LYS A 472 27.95 15.23 7.22
N ARG A 473 26.67 15.01 7.45
CA ARG A 473 26.05 13.67 7.46
C ARG A 473 24.74 13.63 6.68
N ILE A 474 24.47 12.46 6.14
CA ILE A 474 23.17 12.11 5.56
C ILE A 474 22.52 11.09 6.49
N ASN A 475 21.37 11.42 6.98
CA ASN A 475 20.55 10.53 7.81
C ASN A 475 19.28 10.12 7.08
N TYR A 476 18.79 8.93 7.41
CA TYR A 476 17.51 8.42 6.93
C TYR A 476 16.59 8.14 8.12
N ARG A 477 15.30 8.41 7.94
CA ARG A 477 14.28 8.02 8.92
C ARG A 477 14.00 6.52 8.86
N LEU A 478 14.22 5.91 7.70
CA LEU A 478 14.06 4.48 7.47
C LEU A 478 14.91 3.70 8.48
N ARG A 479 14.26 2.83 9.23
CA ARG A 479 14.89 1.94 10.20
C ARG A 479 15.06 0.54 9.65
N ASP A 480 15.98 -0.21 10.24
CA ASP A 480 16.09 -1.63 9.99
C ASP A 480 14.81 -2.35 10.41
N ALA A 481 14.40 -3.33 9.61
CA ALA A 481 13.16 -4.05 9.84
C ALA A 481 13.35 -5.11 10.92
N ILE A 482 12.55 -5.08 11.99
CA ILE A 482 12.50 -6.15 12.99
C ILE A 482 11.90 -7.38 12.30
N PHE A 483 12.70 -8.45 12.25
CA PHE A 483 12.42 -9.65 11.44
C PHE A 483 12.18 -10.89 12.27
N SER A 484 11.91 -10.79 13.54
CA SER A 484 11.54 -11.90 14.40
C SER A 484 10.24 -11.66 15.14
N ARG A 485 9.47 -12.72 15.33
CA ARG A 485 8.24 -12.75 16.10
C ARG A 485 8.25 -13.93 17.06
N GLN A 486 7.78 -13.69 18.26
CA GLN A 486 7.61 -14.71 19.29
C GLN A 486 6.28 -15.45 19.08
N ARG A 487 6.16 -16.08 17.92
CA ARG A 487 4.95 -16.76 17.42
C ARG A 487 5.29 -18.18 16.99
N TYR A 488 4.27 -19.04 16.98
CA TYR A 488 4.34 -20.37 16.38
C TYR A 488 4.08 -20.29 14.87
N TRP A 489 2.99 -19.61 14.44
CA TRP A 489 2.54 -19.62 13.07
C TRP A 489 3.25 -18.55 12.22
N GLY A 490 4.41 -18.93 11.73
CA GLY A 490 5.30 -18.15 10.88
C GLY A 490 6.44 -19.01 10.35
N GLU A 491 7.19 -18.52 9.38
CA GLU A 491 8.37 -19.22 8.87
C GLU A 491 9.44 -19.34 9.97
N PRO A 492 9.93 -20.55 10.29
CA PRO A 492 11.03 -20.69 11.22
C PRO A 492 12.32 -20.03 10.71
N ILE A 493 13.01 -19.32 11.58
CA ILE A 493 14.31 -18.72 11.24
C ILE A 493 15.36 -19.83 11.18
N PRO A 494 16.09 -20.01 10.07
CA PRO A 494 17.00 -21.15 9.86
C PRO A 494 18.35 -20.95 10.54
N ILE A 495 18.31 -20.76 11.86
CA ILE A 495 19.46 -20.52 12.74
C ILE A 495 19.47 -21.57 13.85
N TYR A 496 20.66 -22.06 14.19
CA TYR A 496 20.93 -22.81 15.40
C TYR A 496 22.06 -22.15 16.21
N TYR A 497 22.13 -22.43 17.49
CA TYR A 497 23.11 -21.84 18.40
C TYR A 497 24.13 -22.89 18.89
N LYS A 498 25.39 -22.65 18.58
CA LYS A 498 26.51 -23.42 19.13
C LYS A 498 27.25 -22.56 20.13
N GLU A 499 27.22 -22.96 21.39
CA GLU A 499 27.84 -22.21 22.49
C GLU A 499 27.40 -20.73 22.55
N GLY A 500 26.15 -20.48 22.18
CA GLY A 500 25.55 -19.13 22.12
C GLY A 500 25.85 -18.34 20.85
N VAL A 501 26.67 -18.87 19.94
CA VAL A 501 26.97 -18.24 18.65
C VAL A 501 25.92 -18.69 17.59
N PRO A 502 25.25 -17.77 16.87
CA PRO A 502 24.29 -18.13 15.84
C PRO A 502 24.97 -18.61 14.55
N HIS A 503 24.52 -19.73 14.03
CA HIS A 503 24.94 -20.34 12.78
C HIS A 503 23.72 -20.61 11.88
N THR A 504 23.87 -20.45 10.58
CA THR A 504 22.84 -20.79 9.61
C THR A 504 22.78 -22.31 9.37
N LEU A 505 21.57 -22.82 9.12
CA LEU A 505 21.43 -24.18 8.65
C LEU A 505 22.13 -24.37 7.30
N PRO A 506 22.69 -25.56 7.02
CA PRO A 506 23.10 -25.93 5.68
C PRO A 506 21.91 -25.90 4.70
N LEU A 507 22.15 -25.46 3.46
CA LEU A 507 21.07 -25.27 2.46
C LEU A 507 20.32 -26.57 2.10
N ASP A 508 21.01 -27.70 2.19
CA ASP A 508 20.43 -29.04 1.96
C ASP A 508 19.52 -29.52 3.11
N LYS A 509 19.51 -28.82 4.25
CA LYS A 509 18.61 -29.07 5.38
C LYS A 509 17.35 -28.20 5.37
N LEU A 510 17.20 -27.36 4.35
CA LEU A 510 15.98 -26.59 4.15
C LEU A 510 14.90 -27.41 3.42
N PRO A 511 13.61 -27.22 3.73
CA PRO A 511 13.06 -26.27 4.73
C PRO A 511 13.20 -26.77 6.18
N LEU A 512 13.49 -25.86 7.12
CA LEU A 512 13.26 -26.09 8.53
C LEU A 512 11.77 -25.96 8.80
N THR A 513 11.08 -27.07 9.05
CA THR A 513 9.62 -27.10 9.21
C THR A 513 9.20 -26.86 10.66
N LEU A 514 7.98 -26.31 10.83
CA LEU A 514 7.40 -26.10 12.15
C LEU A 514 7.21 -27.43 12.90
N PRO A 515 7.64 -27.52 14.18
CA PRO A 515 7.43 -28.72 14.98
C PRO A 515 6.03 -28.76 15.57
N GLU A 516 5.58 -29.94 15.98
CA GLU A 516 4.38 -30.04 16.80
C GLU A 516 4.64 -29.50 18.23
N VAL A 517 3.69 -28.75 18.75
CA VAL A 517 3.68 -28.20 20.11
C VAL A 517 2.36 -28.52 20.81
N ASP A 518 2.41 -28.57 22.15
CA ASP A 518 1.22 -28.84 22.95
C ASP A 518 0.26 -27.65 23.03
N LYS A 519 0.79 -26.43 22.93
CA LYS A 519 0.03 -25.16 22.95
C LYS A 519 0.74 -24.10 22.11
N TYR A 520 -0.05 -23.17 21.54
CA TYR A 520 0.44 -22.02 20.75
C TYR A 520 0.70 -20.78 21.62
N LEU A 521 1.01 -20.97 22.89
CA LEU A 521 1.29 -19.94 23.88
C LEU A 521 2.78 -19.99 24.28
N PRO A 522 3.36 -18.90 24.79
CA PRO A 522 4.68 -18.91 25.37
C PRO A 522 4.84 -20.01 26.45
N THR A 523 6.08 -20.42 26.70
CA THR A 523 6.39 -21.34 27.82
C THR A 523 6.14 -20.66 29.15
N GLU A 524 6.12 -21.42 30.22
CA GLU A 524 5.99 -20.92 31.59
C GLU A 524 7.20 -20.04 32.02
N SER A 525 8.36 -20.20 31.36
CA SER A 525 9.55 -19.35 31.49
C SER A 525 9.50 -18.08 30.64
N GLY A 526 8.47 -17.92 29.79
CA GLY A 526 8.29 -16.76 28.89
C GLY A 526 9.03 -16.87 27.56
N GLU A 527 9.53 -18.07 27.20
CA GLU A 527 10.08 -18.33 25.87
C GLU A 527 8.98 -18.40 24.82
N PRO A 528 9.29 -18.11 23.53
CA PRO A 528 8.33 -18.25 22.44
C PRO A 528 7.72 -19.66 22.35
N PRO A 529 6.56 -19.82 21.68
CA PRO A 529 5.86 -21.11 21.60
C PRO A 529 6.69 -22.27 21.05
N LEU A 530 7.69 -22.00 20.18
CA LEU A 530 8.61 -23.03 19.69
C LEU A 530 9.47 -23.66 20.80
N GLY A 531 9.68 -22.97 21.92
CA GLY A 531 10.32 -23.52 23.11
C GLY A 531 9.57 -24.67 23.79
N ARG A 532 8.29 -24.91 23.40
CA ARG A 532 7.49 -26.06 23.86
C ARG A 532 7.80 -27.35 23.10
N ALA A 533 8.48 -27.25 21.95
CA ALA A 533 8.80 -28.41 21.14
C ALA A 533 9.87 -29.28 21.82
N LYS A 534 9.64 -30.58 21.89
CA LYS A 534 10.51 -31.53 22.62
C LYS A 534 11.89 -31.74 22.00
N HIS A 535 12.04 -31.54 20.69
CA HIS A 535 13.26 -31.82 19.92
C HIS A 535 13.53 -30.70 18.90
N TRP A 536 13.48 -29.43 19.35
CA TRP A 536 13.78 -28.28 18.52
C TRP A 536 15.27 -27.97 18.53
N CYS A 537 16.06 -28.86 17.90
CA CYS A 537 17.51 -28.80 17.82
C CYS A 537 18.04 -29.57 16.61
N THR A 538 19.31 -29.34 16.28
CA THR A 538 20.02 -30.10 15.22
C THR A 538 20.21 -31.55 15.64
N GLU A 539 20.68 -32.41 14.73
CA GLU A 539 21.03 -33.81 15.02
C GLU A 539 22.12 -33.91 16.10
N GLU A 540 23.01 -32.93 16.18
CA GLU A 540 24.07 -32.83 17.18
C GLU A 540 23.58 -32.22 18.51
N GLY A 541 22.33 -31.80 18.60
CA GLY A 541 21.69 -31.27 19.81
C GLY A 541 21.83 -29.76 19.99
N TYR A 542 22.26 -29.01 19.00
CA TYR A 542 22.29 -27.55 19.06
C TYR A 542 20.90 -26.97 18.91
N PRO A 543 20.42 -26.08 19.80
CA PRO A 543 19.08 -25.55 19.77
C PRO A 543 18.87 -24.63 18.56
N TYR A 544 17.68 -24.75 17.93
CA TYR A 544 17.23 -23.82 16.89
C TYR A 544 16.72 -22.52 17.50
N GLU A 545 16.66 -21.47 16.67
CA GLU A 545 15.98 -20.23 16.99
C GLU A 545 14.51 -20.48 17.37
N LEU A 546 14.03 -19.78 18.40
CA LEU A 546 12.67 -19.93 18.92
C LEU A 546 11.66 -18.95 18.29
N CYS A 547 12.17 -17.92 17.61
CA CYS A 547 11.33 -16.96 16.90
C CYS A 547 11.03 -17.42 15.48
N THR A 548 9.92 -16.93 14.95
CA THR A 548 9.56 -17.07 13.53
C THR A 548 9.72 -15.74 12.82
N MET A 549 9.71 -15.76 11.49
CA MET A 549 9.73 -14.57 10.66
C MET A 549 8.36 -13.87 10.70
N PRO A 550 8.29 -12.55 10.43
CA PRO A 550 7.01 -11.84 10.29
C PRO A 550 6.28 -12.26 9.03
N GLY A 551 4.94 -12.07 8.99
CA GLY A 551 4.12 -12.43 7.83
C GLY A 551 4.58 -11.80 6.51
N PHE A 552 5.15 -10.58 6.56
CA PHE A 552 5.68 -9.94 5.35
C PHE A 552 6.94 -10.60 4.75
N ALA A 553 7.57 -11.55 5.44
CA ALA A 553 8.74 -12.26 4.92
C ALA A 553 8.37 -13.06 3.67
N GLY A 554 7.33 -13.87 3.73
CA GLY A 554 6.85 -14.66 2.61
C GLY A 554 6.34 -13.82 1.44
N SER A 555 5.68 -12.69 1.72
CA SER A 555 5.16 -11.81 0.68
C SER A 555 6.20 -10.89 0.03
N SER A 556 7.43 -10.83 0.53
CA SER A 556 8.45 -9.92 0.00
C SER A 556 8.95 -10.29 -1.40
N ALA A 557 8.97 -11.58 -1.77
CA ALA A 557 9.49 -12.06 -3.05
C ALA A 557 8.53 -13.02 -3.80
N TYR A 558 7.26 -13.07 -3.43
CA TYR A 558 6.29 -14.02 -3.99
C TYR A 558 6.10 -13.88 -5.50
N TYR A 559 6.23 -12.68 -6.04
CA TYR A 559 6.15 -12.40 -7.49
C TYR A 559 7.22 -13.16 -8.28
N LEU A 560 8.38 -13.44 -7.70
CA LEU A 560 9.41 -14.26 -8.34
C LEU A 560 9.02 -15.73 -8.34
N ARG A 561 8.41 -16.20 -7.26
CA ARG A 561 8.01 -17.58 -7.14
C ARG A 561 6.90 -17.95 -8.13
N TYR A 562 6.00 -17.04 -8.44
CA TYR A 562 5.00 -17.22 -9.49
C TYR A 562 5.60 -17.44 -10.90
N MET A 563 6.79 -16.90 -11.16
CA MET A 563 7.47 -17.12 -12.44
C MET A 563 7.90 -18.57 -12.62
N ASP A 564 8.21 -19.28 -11.52
CA ASP A 564 8.78 -20.64 -11.53
C ASP A 564 8.40 -21.41 -10.25
N PRO A 565 7.10 -21.64 -9.99
CA PRO A 565 6.62 -22.12 -8.69
C PRO A 565 7.02 -23.54 -8.36
N HIS A 566 7.31 -24.37 -9.36
CA HIS A 566 7.65 -25.80 -9.21
C HIS A 566 9.16 -26.06 -9.22
N ASN A 567 9.97 -25.03 -9.24
CA ASN A 567 11.43 -25.17 -9.19
C ASN A 567 11.88 -25.54 -7.77
N HIS A 568 12.50 -26.72 -7.62
CA HIS A 568 13.01 -27.18 -6.33
C HIS A 568 14.47 -26.78 -6.07
N ASP A 569 15.19 -26.33 -7.10
CA ASP A 569 16.63 -26.03 -7.06
C ASP A 569 16.94 -24.55 -6.88
N ALA A 570 16.01 -23.67 -7.27
CA ALA A 570 16.17 -22.21 -7.18
C ALA A 570 14.85 -21.51 -6.85
N LEU A 571 14.93 -20.33 -6.26
CA LEU A 571 13.79 -19.43 -6.03
C LEU A 571 13.08 -19.14 -7.36
N VAL A 572 13.84 -18.86 -8.39
CA VAL A 572 13.44 -18.65 -9.76
C VAL A 572 14.60 -19.03 -10.68
N SER A 573 14.34 -19.72 -11.78
CA SER A 573 15.36 -20.02 -12.76
C SER A 573 15.75 -18.76 -13.54
N PRO A 574 17.02 -18.65 -14.01
CA PRO A 574 17.43 -17.57 -14.89
C PRO A 574 16.57 -17.47 -16.17
N ASP A 575 16.11 -18.61 -16.69
CA ASP A 575 15.28 -18.67 -17.88
C ASP A 575 13.91 -18.03 -17.65
N ALA A 576 13.23 -18.41 -16.56
CA ALA A 576 11.94 -17.83 -16.19
C ALA A 576 12.07 -16.34 -15.85
N ASN A 577 13.10 -15.95 -15.09
CA ASN A 577 13.29 -14.55 -14.73
C ASN A 577 13.65 -13.69 -15.95
N ASN A 578 14.48 -14.15 -16.87
CA ASN A 578 14.79 -13.40 -18.10
C ASN A 578 13.59 -13.28 -19.05
N TYR A 579 12.64 -14.21 -19.02
CA TYR A 579 11.44 -14.15 -19.83
C TYR A 579 10.37 -13.24 -19.23
N TRP A 580 10.02 -13.43 -17.96
CA TRP A 580 8.99 -12.62 -17.27
C TRP A 580 9.52 -11.30 -16.74
N ARG A 581 10.80 -11.20 -16.43
CA ARG A 581 11.57 -10.03 -15.95
C ARG A 581 11.04 -9.44 -14.64
N GLN A 582 10.13 -8.50 -14.72
CA GLN A 582 9.48 -7.81 -13.60
C GLN A 582 7.96 -7.81 -13.80
N VAL A 583 7.21 -7.47 -12.79
CA VAL A 583 5.76 -7.27 -12.90
C VAL A 583 5.49 -6.02 -13.73
N ASP A 584 4.78 -6.15 -14.85
CA ASP A 584 4.44 -5.04 -15.74
C ASP A 584 3.33 -4.17 -15.16
N LEU A 585 2.30 -4.80 -14.56
CA LEU A 585 1.20 -4.12 -13.87
C LEU A 585 0.92 -4.80 -12.54
N TYR A 586 1.03 -4.04 -11.46
CA TYR A 586 0.73 -4.47 -10.10
C TYR A 586 -0.44 -3.65 -9.53
N ILE A 587 -1.49 -4.33 -9.08
CA ILE A 587 -2.68 -3.68 -8.49
C ILE A 587 -2.83 -4.13 -7.03
N GLY A 588 -3.03 -3.16 -6.13
CA GLY A 588 -3.19 -3.45 -4.71
C GLY A 588 -3.44 -2.21 -3.85
N GLY A 589 -3.74 -2.42 -2.56
CA GLY A 589 -4.12 -1.37 -1.62
C GLY A 589 -2.99 -0.39 -1.29
N THR A 590 -3.34 0.85 -1.02
CA THR A 590 -2.38 1.91 -0.60
C THR A 590 -1.78 1.67 0.77
N GLU A 591 -2.42 0.88 1.63
CA GLU A 591 -1.93 0.51 2.96
C GLU A 591 -0.59 -0.21 2.93
N HIS A 592 -0.23 -0.78 1.79
CA HIS A 592 1.03 -1.48 1.59
C HIS A 592 2.19 -0.60 1.10
N ALA A 593 1.95 0.70 0.92
CA ALA A 593 2.90 1.65 0.33
C ALA A 593 4.25 1.73 1.05
N THR A 594 4.24 1.71 2.38
CA THR A 594 5.41 1.89 3.25
C THR A 594 5.88 0.59 3.93
N GLY A 595 5.11 -0.48 3.81
CA GLY A 595 5.46 -1.82 4.31
C GLY A 595 5.91 -2.74 3.18
N HIS A 596 4.98 -3.56 2.69
CA HIS A 596 5.22 -4.57 1.66
C HIS A 596 6.04 -4.07 0.45
N LEU A 597 5.70 -2.89 -0.11
CA LEU A 597 6.39 -2.37 -1.30
C LEU A 597 7.86 -2.02 -1.02
N ILE A 598 8.19 -1.45 0.14
CA ILE A 598 9.58 -1.17 0.51
C ILE A 598 10.34 -2.47 0.71
N TYR A 599 9.75 -3.46 1.39
CA TYR A 599 10.40 -4.75 1.60
C TYR A 599 10.61 -5.53 0.31
N SER A 600 9.62 -5.56 -0.58
CA SER A 600 9.76 -6.19 -1.91
C SER A 600 10.85 -5.53 -2.74
N ARG A 601 10.95 -4.20 -2.73
CA ARG A 601 12.00 -3.46 -3.43
C ARG A 601 13.39 -3.70 -2.83
N PHE A 602 13.49 -3.75 -1.50
CA PHE A 602 14.72 -4.11 -0.81
C PHE A 602 15.16 -5.53 -1.16
N TRP A 603 14.25 -6.50 -1.07
CA TRP A 603 14.53 -7.91 -1.40
C TRP A 603 14.98 -8.07 -2.84
N ASN A 604 14.28 -7.43 -3.76
CA ASN A 604 14.62 -7.49 -5.18
C ASN A 604 15.99 -6.87 -5.48
N LYS A 605 16.33 -5.72 -4.88
CA LYS A 605 17.65 -5.10 -5.03
C LYS A 605 18.77 -5.98 -4.48
N PHE A 606 18.52 -6.63 -3.35
CA PHE A 606 19.46 -7.60 -2.79
C PHE A 606 19.66 -8.80 -3.75
N LEU A 607 18.60 -9.40 -4.25
CA LEU A 607 18.68 -10.50 -5.21
C LEU A 607 19.31 -10.07 -6.55
N TYR A 608 19.11 -8.82 -6.94
CA TYR A 608 19.78 -8.23 -8.10
C TYR A 608 21.30 -8.14 -7.88
N ASP A 609 21.73 -7.74 -6.69
CA ASP A 609 23.16 -7.69 -6.35
C ASP A 609 23.80 -9.07 -6.40
N LEU A 610 23.06 -10.12 -6.05
CA LEU A 610 23.51 -11.52 -6.16
C LEU A 610 23.46 -12.07 -7.60
N GLY A 611 22.87 -11.34 -8.55
CA GLY A 611 22.70 -11.78 -9.94
C GLY A 611 21.59 -12.83 -10.12
N ILE A 612 20.66 -12.95 -9.16
CA ILE A 612 19.52 -13.88 -9.20
C ILE A 612 18.42 -13.35 -10.10
N VAL A 613 18.19 -12.03 -10.07
CA VAL A 613 17.16 -11.35 -10.88
C VAL A 613 17.78 -10.36 -11.85
N CYS A 614 17.16 -10.17 -13.01
CA CYS A 614 17.67 -9.33 -14.09
C CYS A 614 17.27 -7.84 -13.99
N GLU A 615 16.29 -7.51 -13.12
CA GLU A 615 15.83 -6.15 -12.89
C GLU A 615 16.05 -5.77 -11.42
N ASP A 616 16.43 -4.51 -11.15
CA ASP A 616 16.66 -4.04 -9.77
C ASP A 616 15.40 -3.50 -9.08
N GLU A 617 14.29 -3.38 -9.81
CA GLU A 617 12.96 -3.04 -9.28
C GLU A 617 11.96 -4.13 -9.63
N PRO A 618 11.10 -4.55 -8.70
CA PRO A 618 10.18 -5.67 -8.91
C PRO A 618 8.95 -5.31 -9.74
N PHE A 619 8.47 -4.05 -9.65
CA PHE A 619 7.18 -3.62 -10.17
C PHE A 619 7.35 -2.37 -11.05
N LYS A 620 7.00 -2.48 -12.34
CA LYS A 620 7.15 -1.40 -13.31
C LYS A 620 6.07 -0.33 -13.14
N ARG A 621 4.80 -0.74 -13.29
CA ARG A 621 3.62 0.10 -13.07
C ARG A 621 2.86 -0.41 -11.87
N LEU A 622 2.51 0.50 -10.96
CA LEU A 622 1.70 0.18 -9.79
C LEU A 622 0.50 1.11 -9.72
N VAL A 623 -0.67 0.52 -9.48
CA VAL A 623 -1.93 1.23 -9.34
C VAL A 623 -2.59 0.83 -8.02
N ASN A 624 -2.88 1.81 -7.21
CA ASN A 624 -3.62 1.60 -5.99
C ASN A 624 -5.11 1.82 -6.26
N GLN A 625 -5.90 0.76 -6.09
CA GLN A 625 -7.36 0.91 -6.12
C GLN A 625 -7.85 1.59 -4.84
N GLY A 626 -8.95 2.33 -4.98
CA GLY A 626 -9.72 2.83 -3.85
C GLY A 626 -10.42 1.69 -3.08
N MET A 627 -11.01 2.01 -1.96
CA MET A 627 -11.78 1.05 -1.17
C MET A 627 -13.26 1.09 -1.53
N ILE A 628 -13.90 -0.07 -1.59
CA ILE A 628 -15.36 -0.16 -1.49
C ILE A 628 -15.71 0.00 -0.01
N GLN A 629 -16.48 1.03 0.29
CA GLN A 629 -16.92 1.34 1.64
C GLN A 629 -18.30 0.73 1.89
N GLY A 630 -18.51 0.26 3.12
CA GLY A 630 -19.80 -0.25 3.56
C GLY A 630 -20.69 0.85 4.14
N ARG A 631 -21.99 0.71 4.00
CA ARG A 631 -22.94 1.48 4.77
C ARG A 631 -23.10 0.82 6.12
N SER A 632 -22.65 1.48 7.19
CA SER A 632 -22.88 1.06 8.57
C SER A 632 -24.21 1.63 9.06
N ASN A 633 -24.98 0.84 9.76
CA ASN A 633 -26.17 1.29 10.44
C ASN A 633 -25.93 1.37 11.95
N TYR A 634 -26.58 2.32 12.60
CA TYR A 634 -26.39 2.60 14.02
C TYR A 634 -27.69 2.55 14.79
N VAL A 635 -27.62 1.95 15.96
CA VAL A 635 -28.65 2.05 17.01
C VAL A 635 -28.08 2.84 18.19
N TYR A 636 -28.94 3.46 18.97
CA TYR A 636 -28.55 4.39 20.03
C TYR A 636 -29.04 3.87 21.38
N ARG A 637 -28.11 3.31 22.15
CA ARG A 637 -28.38 2.76 23.49
C ARG A 637 -28.32 3.86 24.53
N ILE A 638 -29.36 4.00 25.34
CA ILE A 638 -29.32 4.95 26.47
C ILE A 638 -28.33 4.41 27.51
N LYS A 639 -27.40 5.25 27.93
CA LYS A 639 -26.30 4.86 28.82
C LYS A 639 -26.82 4.24 30.11
N GLY A 640 -26.22 3.10 30.50
CA GLY A 640 -26.57 2.37 31.73
C GLY A 640 -27.87 1.56 31.65
N THR A 641 -28.48 1.44 30.46
CA THR A 641 -29.73 0.70 30.27
C THR A 641 -29.62 -0.25 29.09
N ASN A 642 -30.64 -1.12 28.89
CA ASN A 642 -30.84 -1.90 27.66
C ASN A 642 -32.00 -1.35 26.82
N GLN A 643 -32.16 -0.01 26.86
CA GLN A 643 -33.16 0.70 26.08
C GLN A 643 -32.53 1.45 24.93
N PHE A 644 -33.10 1.35 23.75
CA PHE A 644 -32.64 1.94 22.50
C PHE A 644 -33.63 3.00 22.04
N VAL A 645 -33.10 4.17 21.62
CA VAL A 645 -33.91 5.29 21.15
C VAL A 645 -33.70 5.46 19.63
N THR A 646 -34.80 5.68 18.90
CA THR A 646 -34.80 5.92 17.46
C THR A 646 -33.95 7.14 17.09
N TYR A 647 -33.37 7.13 15.88
CA TYR A 647 -32.46 8.16 15.40
C TYR A 647 -32.98 9.58 15.56
N SER A 648 -34.27 9.82 15.27
CA SER A 648 -34.88 11.14 15.33
C SER A 648 -34.93 11.75 16.73
N GLN A 649 -34.94 10.92 17.78
CA GLN A 649 -35.09 11.34 19.17
C GLN A 649 -33.79 11.23 19.99
N ARG A 650 -32.68 10.76 19.40
CA ARG A 650 -31.42 10.46 20.09
C ARG A 650 -30.84 11.65 20.88
N GLU A 651 -31.04 12.88 20.40
CA GLU A 651 -30.52 14.08 21.05
C GLU A 651 -31.20 14.43 22.37
N GLN A 652 -32.33 13.77 22.67
CA GLN A 652 -33.07 13.96 23.92
C GLN A 652 -32.53 13.09 25.08
N TYR A 653 -31.58 12.20 24.79
CA TYR A 653 -31.03 11.22 25.73
C TYR A 653 -29.50 11.19 25.68
N ASP A 654 -28.88 10.79 26.80
CA ASP A 654 -27.44 10.49 26.80
C ASP A 654 -27.23 9.07 26.26
N VAL A 655 -26.81 8.95 25.03
CA VAL A 655 -26.74 7.70 24.29
C VAL A 655 -25.32 7.30 23.94
N THR A 656 -25.12 5.99 23.78
CA THR A 656 -23.95 5.40 23.12
C THR A 656 -24.41 4.84 21.78
N GLN A 657 -23.72 5.27 20.70
CA GLN A 657 -23.92 4.75 19.36
C GLN A 657 -23.30 3.35 19.26
N MET A 658 -24.03 2.42 18.67
CA MET A 658 -23.60 1.03 18.45
C MET A 658 -23.89 0.62 17.02
N HIS A 659 -22.93 -0.05 16.36
CA HIS A 659 -23.15 -0.66 15.05
C HIS A 659 -24.15 -1.81 15.14
N VAL A 660 -24.95 -1.95 14.11
CA VAL A 660 -25.92 -3.03 13.96
C VAL A 660 -25.76 -3.71 12.59
N ASP A 661 -25.97 -5.02 12.56
CA ASP A 661 -25.83 -5.81 11.35
C ASP A 661 -26.78 -5.30 10.24
N ILE A 662 -26.22 -5.12 9.04
CA ILE A 662 -26.96 -4.57 7.89
C ILE A 662 -28.18 -5.42 7.51
N HIS A 663 -28.15 -6.73 7.78
CA HIS A 663 -29.27 -7.64 7.49
C HIS A 663 -30.46 -7.45 8.43
N LEU A 664 -30.28 -6.75 9.55
CA LEU A 664 -31.33 -6.40 10.50
C LEU A 664 -32.01 -5.06 10.20
N VAL A 665 -31.57 -4.35 9.15
CA VAL A 665 -32.05 -3.00 8.83
C VAL A 665 -32.57 -2.95 7.39
N HIS A 666 -33.84 -2.62 7.22
CA HIS A 666 -34.49 -2.50 5.92
C HIS A 666 -35.02 -1.07 5.72
N ASN A 667 -34.52 -0.35 4.70
CA ASN A 667 -34.88 1.05 4.46
C ASN A 667 -34.79 1.94 5.70
N ASP A 668 -33.66 1.83 6.42
CA ASP A 668 -33.37 2.50 7.67
C ASP A 668 -34.21 2.06 8.89
N VAL A 669 -35.11 1.11 8.74
CA VAL A 669 -35.96 0.56 9.80
C VAL A 669 -35.35 -0.72 10.36
N LEU A 670 -35.14 -0.76 11.68
CA LEU A 670 -34.61 -1.92 12.38
C LEU A 670 -35.69 -3.00 12.53
N ASP A 671 -35.37 -4.25 12.24
CA ASP A 671 -36.10 -5.41 12.67
C ASP A 671 -35.84 -5.62 14.18
N GLN A 672 -36.75 -5.12 15.01
CA GLN A 672 -36.61 -5.12 16.46
C GLN A 672 -36.60 -6.52 17.05
N GLU A 673 -37.32 -7.48 16.44
CA GLU A 673 -37.37 -8.85 16.94
C GLU A 673 -36.10 -9.62 16.60
N ALA A 674 -35.63 -9.52 15.35
CA ALA A 674 -34.34 -10.10 14.93
C ALA A 674 -33.17 -9.48 15.71
N PHE A 675 -33.24 -8.19 16.06
CA PHE A 675 -32.23 -7.51 16.88
C PHE A 675 -32.13 -8.09 18.28
N ARG A 676 -33.28 -8.43 18.94
CA ARG A 676 -33.25 -9.09 20.24
C ARG A 676 -32.61 -10.48 20.22
N GLN A 677 -32.71 -11.18 19.07
CA GLN A 677 -32.14 -12.51 18.87
C GLN A 677 -30.68 -12.50 18.41
N TRP A 678 -30.20 -11.36 17.98
CA TRP A 678 -28.88 -11.24 17.40
C TRP A 678 -27.72 -11.47 18.37
N ARG A 679 -27.87 -11.03 19.63
CA ARG A 679 -26.87 -11.18 20.68
C ARG A 679 -27.52 -11.44 22.03
N ASP A 680 -26.88 -12.24 22.87
CA ASP A 680 -27.38 -12.64 24.20
C ASP A 680 -27.68 -11.45 25.12
N ASP A 681 -26.82 -10.35 25.01
CA ASP A 681 -27.02 -9.15 25.84
C ASP A 681 -28.16 -8.24 25.37
N LEU A 682 -28.87 -8.59 24.28
CA LEU A 682 -29.95 -7.81 23.67
C LEU A 682 -31.32 -8.44 23.82
N HIS A 683 -31.44 -9.63 24.41
CA HIS A 683 -32.73 -10.35 24.53
C HIS A 683 -33.84 -9.54 25.23
N ASP A 684 -33.48 -8.71 26.20
CA ASP A 684 -34.37 -7.83 26.96
C ASP A 684 -34.39 -6.39 26.42
N ALA A 685 -33.89 -6.16 25.22
CA ALA A 685 -33.83 -4.82 24.61
C ALA A 685 -35.25 -4.24 24.44
N THR A 686 -35.41 -3.01 24.87
CA THR A 686 -36.61 -2.19 24.67
C THR A 686 -36.37 -1.00 23.79
N PHE A 687 -37.39 -0.51 23.10
CA PHE A 687 -37.23 0.51 22.09
C PHE A 687 -38.14 1.72 22.35
N ILE A 688 -37.58 2.92 22.19
CA ILE A 688 -38.33 4.15 22.02
C ILE A 688 -38.36 4.38 20.49
N THR A 689 -39.57 4.30 19.92
CA THR A 689 -39.83 4.24 18.50
C THR A 689 -40.46 5.53 17.96
N GLU A 690 -40.59 5.63 16.65
CA GLU A 690 -41.41 6.63 15.96
C GLU A 690 -42.92 6.42 16.30
N ALA A 691 -43.73 7.38 15.88
CA ALA A 691 -45.18 7.35 16.17
C ALA A 691 -45.93 6.13 15.53
N ASP A 692 -45.37 5.57 14.48
CA ASP A 692 -45.89 4.37 13.79
C ASP A 692 -45.35 3.05 14.35
N GLY A 693 -44.52 3.11 15.39
CA GLY A 693 -43.88 1.94 16.00
C GLY A 693 -42.58 1.47 15.34
N SER A 694 -42.13 2.14 14.28
CA SER A 694 -40.86 1.84 13.63
C SER A 694 -39.66 2.39 14.45
N TYR A 695 -38.53 1.69 14.39
CA TYR A 695 -37.25 2.18 14.91
C TYR A 695 -36.34 2.57 13.76
N LEU A 696 -36.03 3.84 13.65
CA LEU A 696 -35.12 4.35 12.62
C LEU A 696 -33.69 4.29 13.11
N CYS A 697 -32.82 3.66 12.31
CA CYS A 697 -31.38 3.63 12.50
C CYS A 697 -30.74 4.91 11.97
N GLY A 698 -29.62 5.32 12.56
CA GLY A 698 -28.66 6.19 11.91
C GLY A 698 -27.81 5.42 10.91
N TYR A 699 -27.08 6.13 10.06
CA TYR A 699 -26.15 5.49 9.14
C TYR A 699 -24.90 6.35 8.88
N GLY A 700 -23.86 5.69 8.39
CA GLY A 700 -22.64 6.33 7.93
C GLY A 700 -21.93 5.46 6.88
N VAL A 701 -21.04 6.07 6.11
CA VAL A 701 -20.21 5.34 5.15
C VAL A 701 -18.83 5.14 5.79
N GLU A 702 -18.45 3.87 5.96
CA GLU A 702 -17.22 3.49 6.66
C GLU A 702 -16.49 2.38 5.89
N LYS A 703 -15.27 2.06 6.34
CA LYS A 703 -14.55 0.88 5.84
C LYS A 703 -15.42 -0.36 6.07
N MET A 704 -15.54 -1.21 5.04
CA MET A 704 -16.24 -2.47 5.15
C MET A 704 -15.44 -3.43 6.02
N SER A 705 -16.01 -3.85 7.15
CA SER A 705 -15.37 -4.80 8.06
C SER A 705 -16.40 -5.55 8.93
N LYS A 706 -16.02 -6.74 9.41
CA LYS A 706 -16.87 -7.55 10.29
C LYS A 706 -17.21 -6.85 11.62
N SER A 707 -16.26 -6.09 12.16
CA SER A 707 -16.47 -5.35 13.40
C SER A 707 -17.47 -4.21 13.29
N MET A 708 -17.68 -3.71 12.05
CA MET A 708 -18.66 -2.68 11.73
C MET A 708 -20.02 -3.27 11.30
N PHE A 709 -20.13 -4.60 11.18
CA PHE A 709 -21.34 -5.30 10.74
C PHE A 709 -21.94 -4.79 9.43
N ASN A 710 -21.09 -4.32 8.53
CA ASN A 710 -21.44 -3.70 7.25
C ASN A 710 -20.92 -4.48 6.04
N VAL A 711 -20.55 -5.75 6.22
CA VAL A 711 -20.00 -6.60 5.17
C VAL A 711 -21.10 -7.08 4.24
N VAL A 712 -20.89 -6.93 2.94
CA VAL A 712 -21.73 -7.54 1.88
C VAL A 712 -20.97 -8.73 1.28
N ASN A 713 -21.63 -9.88 1.26
CA ASN A 713 -21.04 -11.12 0.75
C ASN A 713 -21.17 -11.18 -0.78
N PRO A 714 -20.07 -11.38 -1.53
CA PRO A 714 -20.13 -11.49 -2.99
C PRO A 714 -20.96 -12.70 -3.46
N ASP A 715 -21.03 -13.79 -2.69
CA ASP A 715 -21.81 -14.97 -3.08
C ASP A 715 -23.32 -14.66 -3.17
N GLU A 716 -23.85 -13.85 -2.26
CA GLU A 716 -25.26 -13.42 -2.28
C GLU A 716 -25.57 -12.55 -3.50
N ILE A 717 -24.62 -11.70 -3.87
CA ILE A 717 -24.72 -10.85 -5.07
C ILE A 717 -24.67 -11.72 -6.34
N ILE A 718 -23.76 -12.68 -6.40
CA ILE A 718 -23.63 -13.60 -7.55
C ILE A 718 -24.87 -14.46 -7.68
N GLU A 719 -25.40 -15.01 -6.59
CA GLU A 719 -26.62 -15.81 -6.60
C GLU A 719 -27.80 -15.02 -7.16
N GLN A 720 -27.92 -13.76 -6.77
CA GLN A 720 -29.06 -12.92 -7.15
C GLN A 720 -28.91 -12.30 -8.56
N TYR A 721 -27.70 -11.86 -8.92
CA TYR A 721 -27.47 -11.02 -10.09
C TYR A 721 -26.48 -11.60 -11.10
N GLY A 722 -25.69 -12.57 -10.69
CA GLY A 722 -24.61 -13.16 -11.48
C GLY A 722 -23.24 -12.46 -11.31
N ALA A 723 -22.19 -13.21 -11.59
CA ALA A 723 -20.81 -12.76 -11.47
C ALA A 723 -20.46 -11.64 -12.45
N ASP A 724 -20.91 -11.72 -13.69
CA ASP A 724 -20.69 -10.67 -14.70
C ASP A 724 -21.31 -9.34 -14.28
N THR A 725 -22.47 -9.39 -13.62
CA THR A 725 -23.12 -8.18 -13.08
C THR A 725 -22.29 -7.57 -11.96
N LEU A 726 -21.79 -8.39 -11.01
CA LEU A 726 -20.92 -7.94 -9.93
C LEU A 726 -19.66 -7.27 -10.51
N ARG A 727 -18.96 -7.94 -11.45
CA ARG A 727 -17.74 -7.43 -12.09
C ARG A 727 -17.96 -6.07 -12.75
N MET A 728 -18.98 -5.96 -13.58
CA MET A 728 -19.28 -4.70 -14.25
C MET A 728 -19.77 -3.61 -13.30
N TYR A 729 -20.52 -3.97 -12.25
CA TYR A 729 -21.01 -3.00 -11.29
C TYR A 729 -19.89 -2.37 -10.46
N GLU A 730 -18.93 -3.15 -9.98
CA GLU A 730 -17.77 -2.63 -9.26
C GLU A 730 -16.97 -1.65 -10.13
N MET A 731 -16.80 -1.95 -11.41
CA MET A 731 -16.15 -1.05 -12.35
C MET A 731 -16.99 0.21 -12.66
N PHE A 732 -18.31 0.12 -12.60
CA PHE A 732 -19.22 1.23 -12.89
C PHE A 732 -19.31 2.25 -11.75
N LEU A 733 -19.08 1.84 -10.49
CA LEU A 733 -19.25 2.68 -9.31
C LEU A 733 -18.43 3.98 -9.33
N GLY A 734 -17.32 4.03 -10.06
CA GLY A 734 -16.49 5.23 -10.20
C GLY A 734 -15.04 4.92 -10.63
N PRO A 735 -14.18 5.93 -10.68
CA PRO A 735 -12.77 5.75 -11.00
C PRO A 735 -12.08 4.74 -10.09
N LEU A 736 -11.19 3.90 -10.64
CA LEU A 736 -10.56 2.80 -9.90
C LEU A 736 -9.84 3.26 -8.63
N GLU A 737 -9.12 4.36 -8.69
CA GLU A 737 -8.28 4.86 -7.58
C GLU A 737 -9.06 5.55 -6.46
N GLN A 738 -10.36 5.81 -6.66
CA GLN A 738 -11.19 6.49 -5.68
C GLN A 738 -11.97 5.51 -4.81
N SER A 739 -12.03 5.80 -3.50
CA SER A 739 -12.94 5.09 -2.61
C SER A 739 -14.39 5.45 -2.91
N LYS A 740 -15.29 4.48 -2.81
CA LYS A 740 -16.70 4.61 -3.19
C LYS A 740 -17.60 3.76 -2.32
N PRO A 741 -18.80 4.26 -1.95
CA PRO A 741 -19.76 3.49 -1.18
C PRO A 741 -20.38 2.38 -2.05
N TRP A 742 -20.59 1.23 -1.45
CA TRP A 742 -21.42 0.17 -2.02
C TRP A 742 -22.90 0.53 -1.89
N ASP A 743 -23.62 0.42 -3.00
CA ASP A 743 -25.08 0.58 -3.05
C ASP A 743 -25.71 -0.62 -3.78
N THR A 744 -26.32 -1.53 -3.04
CA THR A 744 -26.95 -2.72 -3.62
C THR A 744 -28.09 -2.38 -4.59
N ASN A 745 -28.77 -1.24 -4.41
CA ASN A 745 -29.87 -0.84 -5.30
C ASN A 745 -29.39 -0.44 -6.71
N GLY A 746 -28.13 0.03 -6.84
CA GLY A 746 -27.55 0.45 -8.10
C GLY A 746 -27.23 -0.70 -9.06
N ILE A 747 -27.06 -1.92 -8.56
CA ILE A 747 -26.64 -3.10 -9.34
C ILE A 747 -27.69 -3.53 -10.39
N ASP A 748 -28.96 -3.31 -10.11
CA ASP A 748 -30.07 -3.61 -11.02
C ASP A 748 -29.91 -3.00 -12.42
N GLY A 749 -29.29 -1.81 -12.49
CA GLY A 749 -29.04 -1.14 -13.75
C GLY A 749 -28.12 -1.95 -14.68
N VAL A 750 -27.06 -2.52 -14.10
CA VAL A 750 -26.08 -3.37 -14.80
C VAL A 750 -26.68 -4.72 -15.15
N TYR A 751 -27.44 -5.32 -14.24
CA TYR A 751 -28.14 -6.59 -14.51
C TYR A 751 -29.12 -6.47 -15.71
N ARG A 752 -29.93 -5.39 -15.73
CA ARG A 752 -30.80 -5.10 -16.86
C ARG A 752 -30.03 -4.80 -18.15
N PHE A 753 -28.84 -4.22 -18.03
CA PHE A 753 -27.98 -4.02 -19.20
C PHE A 753 -27.51 -5.36 -19.79
N LEU A 754 -27.06 -6.32 -18.99
CA LEU A 754 -26.65 -7.64 -19.48
C LEU A 754 -27.84 -8.41 -20.12
N LYS A 755 -29.03 -8.29 -19.56
CA LYS A 755 -30.25 -8.81 -20.23
C LYS A 755 -30.48 -8.17 -21.60
N ARG A 756 -30.25 -6.89 -21.76
CA ARG A 756 -30.31 -6.21 -23.05
C ARG A 756 -29.23 -6.68 -24.02
N VAL A 757 -28.03 -6.92 -23.52
CA VAL A 757 -26.97 -7.52 -24.35
C VAL A 757 -27.42 -8.88 -24.85
N TRP A 758 -27.93 -9.75 -23.98
CA TRP A 758 -28.42 -11.07 -24.37
C TRP A 758 -29.52 -10.96 -25.45
N SER A 759 -30.51 -10.08 -25.24
CA SER A 759 -31.61 -9.86 -26.20
C SER A 759 -31.19 -9.19 -27.52
N LEU A 760 -29.99 -8.63 -27.60
CA LEU A 760 -29.42 -8.12 -28.85
C LEU A 760 -28.96 -9.25 -29.79
N TYR A 761 -28.58 -10.39 -29.22
CA TYR A 761 -28.12 -11.57 -29.97
C TYR A 761 -29.23 -12.59 -30.21
N HIS A 762 -30.34 -12.53 -29.46
CA HIS A 762 -31.39 -13.53 -29.49
C HIS A 762 -32.77 -12.90 -29.77
N ASP A 763 -33.64 -13.68 -30.42
CA ASP A 763 -35.03 -13.32 -30.58
C ASP A 763 -35.91 -13.66 -29.35
N SER A 764 -37.20 -13.41 -29.44
CA SER A 764 -38.14 -13.71 -28.35
C SER A 764 -38.31 -15.21 -28.04
N GLU A 765 -37.90 -16.10 -28.96
CA GLU A 765 -37.89 -17.55 -28.76
C GLU A 765 -36.56 -18.07 -28.24
N GLY A 766 -35.59 -17.15 -28.05
CA GLY A 766 -34.23 -17.45 -27.57
C GLY A 766 -33.34 -18.08 -28.63
N GLN A 767 -33.64 -17.85 -29.90
CA GLN A 767 -32.81 -18.30 -31.02
C GLN A 767 -31.81 -17.22 -31.38
N LEU A 768 -30.57 -17.60 -31.69
CA LEU A 768 -29.51 -16.68 -32.10
C LEU A 768 -29.93 -16.01 -33.42
N THR A 769 -29.89 -14.70 -33.47
CA THR A 769 -30.26 -13.88 -34.64
C THR A 769 -29.04 -13.44 -35.45
N VAL A 770 -27.84 -13.69 -35.00
CA VAL A 770 -26.58 -13.28 -35.64
C VAL A 770 -26.37 -14.01 -36.94
N SER A 771 -26.07 -13.29 -38.01
CA SER A 771 -25.83 -13.86 -39.34
C SER A 771 -24.54 -13.32 -39.97
N ALA A 772 -23.75 -14.20 -40.55
CA ALA A 772 -22.57 -13.86 -41.34
C ALA A 772 -22.95 -13.17 -42.68
N ASP A 773 -24.16 -13.42 -43.18
CA ASP A 773 -24.66 -12.85 -44.47
C ASP A 773 -25.29 -11.48 -44.28
N ALA A 774 -25.59 -11.06 -43.04
CA ALA A 774 -26.17 -9.76 -42.74
C ALA A 774 -25.15 -8.64 -42.96
N GLN A 775 -25.52 -7.67 -43.82
CA GLN A 775 -24.68 -6.51 -44.11
C GLN A 775 -24.91 -5.44 -43.05
N ALA A 776 -23.82 -4.97 -42.44
CA ALA A 776 -23.88 -3.87 -41.48
C ALA A 776 -24.09 -2.52 -42.20
N SER A 777 -24.92 -1.69 -41.66
CA SER A 777 -25.04 -0.30 -42.10
C SER A 777 -23.83 0.54 -41.70
N ARG A 778 -23.60 1.66 -42.38
CA ARG A 778 -22.50 2.58 -42.02
C ARG A 778 -22.63 3.10 -40.57
N GLU A 779 -23.87 3.30 -40.11
CA GLU A 779 -24.13 3.76 -38.73
C GLU A 779 -23.79 2.71 -37.69
N GLU A 780 -24.14 1.43 -37.94
CA GLU A 780 -23.74 0.31 -37.07
C GLU A 780 -22.21 0.14 -37.03
N LEU A 781 -21.55 0.21 -38.19
CA LEU A 781 -20.08 0.16 -38.25
C LEU A 781 -19.44 1.35 -37.51
N ARG A 782 -19.98 2.55 -37.64
CA ARG A 782 -19.53 3.73 -36.92
C ARG A 782 -19.67 3.51 -35.41
N THR A 783 -20.81 3.03 -34.95
CA THR A 783 -21.04 2.76 -33.50
C THR A 783 -20.05 1.77 -32.95
N ILE A 784 -19.82 0.63 -33.61
CA ILE A 784 -18.88 -0.40 -33.10
C ILE A 784 -17.43 0.09 -33.17
N HIS A 785 -16.99 0.80 -34.21
CA HIS A 785 -15.62 1.30 -34.30
C HIS A 785 -15.34 2.43 -33.30
N LYS A 786 -16.30 3.33 -33.03
CA LYS A 786 -16.20 4.27 -31.91
C LYS A 786 -16.06 3.55 -30.56
N LEU A 787 -16.81 2.46 -30.37
CA LEU A 787 -16.72 1.66 -29.16
C LEU A 787 -15.36 0.96 -29.04
N ILE A 788 -14.84 0.36 -30.12
CA ILE A 788 -13.49 -0.26 -30.14
C ILE A 788 -12.44 0.77 -29.69
N GLN A 789 -12.43 1.95 -30.30
CA GLN A 789 -11.49 3.01 -29.94
C GLN A 789 -11.62 3.41 -28.46
N LYS A 790 -12.85 3.64 -28.00
CA LYS A 790 -13.15 4.08 -26.63
C LYS A 790 -12.72 3.05 -25.60
N ILE A 791 -13.10 1.77 -25.76
CA ILE A 791 -12.79 0.71 -24.80
C ILE A 791 -11.29 0.45 -24.76
N THR A 792 -10.62 0.44 -25.92
CA THR A 792 -9.15 0.29 -25.97
C THR A 792 -8.44 1.39 -25.15
N GLN A 793 -8.81 2.65 -25.36
CA GLN A 793 -8.23 3.77 -24.63
C GLN A 793 -8.55 3.74 -23.12
N ASP A 794 -9.78 3.36 -22.79
CA ASP A 794 -10.22 3.29 -21.40
C ASP A 794 -9.49 2.20 -20.61
N ILE A 795 -9.31 1.00 -21.20
CA ILE A 795 -8.58 -0.09 -20.54
C ILE A 795 -7.13 0.33 -20.31
N GLU A 796 -6.45 0.90 -21.30
CA GLU A 796 -5.06 1.36 -21.15
C GLU A 796 -4.91 2.43 -20.05
N ARG A 797 -5.93 3.24 -19.81
CA ARG A 797 -5.97 4.27 -18.76
C ARG A 797 -6.62 3.80 -17.47
N LEU A 798 -7.08 2.54 -17.42
CA LEU A 798 -7.84 1.98 -16.29
C LEU A 798 -9.12 2.79 -15.95
N SER A 799 -9.75 3.38 -16.97
CA SER A 799 -10.97 4.19 -16.84
C SER A 799 -12.22 3.34 -17.07
N PHE A 800 -12.37 2.26 -16.31
CA PHE A 800 -13.39 1.22 -16.53
C PHE A 800 -14.82 1.71 -16.36
N ASN A 801 -15.07 2.69 -15.51
CA ASN A 801 -16.39 3.27 -15.31
C ASN A 801 -16.94 3.94 -16.58
N THR A 802 -16.07 4.57 -17.37
CA THR A 802 -16.46 5.16 -18.66
C THR A 802 -16.66 4.09 -19.73
N SER A 803 -15.95 2.96 -19.65
CA SER A 803 -16.17 1.79 -20.51
C SER A 803 -17.56 1.21 -20.34
N VAL A 804 -18.00 0.99 -19.09
CA VAL A 804 -19.36 0.45 -18.83
C VAL A 804 -20.43 1.37 -19.39
N SER A 805 -20.28 2.68 -19.21
CA SER A 805 -21.18 3.67 -19.79
C SER A 805 -21.20 3.64 -21.32
N ALA A 806 -20.02 3.49 -21.95
CA ALA A 806 -19.90 3.40 -23.41
C ALA A 806 -20.58 2.14 -23.96
N PHE A 807 -20.44 0.99 -23.28
CA PHE A 807 -21.19 -0.23 -23.63
C PHE A 807 -22.69 0.00 -23.58
N MET A 808 -23.20 0.63 -22.52
CA MET A 808 -24.64 0.88 -22.38
C MET A 808 -25.19 1.74 -23.51
N ILE A 809 -24.45 2.75 -23.95
CA ILE A 809 -24.82 3.63 -25.09
C ILE A 809 -24.80 2.84 -26.39
N ALA A 810 -23.71 2.18 -26.72
CA ALA A 810 -23.54 1.46 -27.98
C ALA A 810 -24.58 0.34 -28.16
N VAL A 811 -24.81 -0.46 -27.11
CA VAL A 811 -25.84 -1.51 -27.14
C VAL A 811 -27.23 -0.91 -27.38
N GLY A 812 -27.55 0.24 -26.77
CA GLY A 812 -28.80 0.93 -26.99
C GLY A 812 -28.96 1.44 -28.43
N GLU A 813 -27.89 1.91 -29.08
CA GLU A 813 -27.86 2.32 -30.47
C GLU A 813 -28.05 1.12 -31.43
N LEU A 814 -27.29 0.02 -31.18
CA LEU A 814 -27.36 -1.21 -31.98
C LEU A 814 -28.73 -1.90 -31.87
N GLN A 815 -29.36 -1.89 -30.70
CA GLN A 815 -30.74 -2.40 -30.55
C GLN A 815 -31.75 -1.60 -31.34
N LYS A 816 -31.64 -0.28 -31.36
CA LYS A 816 -32.50 0.58 -32.19
C LYS A 816 -32.31 0.34 -33.69
N ALA A 817 -31.10 0.04 -34.10
CA ALA A 817 -30.77 -0.31 -35.48
C ALA A 817 -31.26 -1.72 -35.87
N GLY A 818 -31.59 -2.58 -34.91
CA GLY A 818 -31.96 -3.96 -35.15
C GLY A 818 -30.85 -4.81 -35.73
N THR A 819 -29.61 -4.57 -35.26
CA THR A 819 -28.41 -5.22 -35.76
C THR A 819 -28.46 -6.75 -35.61
N THR A 820 -28.10 -7.46 -36.70
CA THR A 820 -27.88 -8.91 -36.71
C THR A 820 -26.57 -9.28 -37.38
N SER A 821 -25.80 -8.28 -37.83
CA SER A 821 -24.54 -8.52 -38.54
C SER A 821 -23.42 -9.06 -37.63
N LEU A 822 -22.82 -10.17 -38.06
CA LEU A 822 -21.63 -10.76 -37.39
C LEU A 822 -20.44 -9.77 -37.35
N GLU A 823 -20.33 -8.91 -38.41
CA GLU A 823 -19.25 -7.90 -38.47
C GLU A 823 -19.33 -6.90 -37.31
N VAL A 824 -20.50 -6.66 -36.73
CA VAL A 824 -20.74 -5.75 -35.61
C VAL A 824 -20.79 -6.50 -34.26
N LEU A 825 -21.51 -7.62 -34.21
CA LEU A 825 -21.81 -8.34 -32.97
C LEU A 825 -20.60 -9.15 -32.46
N ARG A 826 -19.77 -9.70 -33.35
CA ARG A 826 -18.54 -10.39 -32.95
C ARG A 826 -17.55 -9.45 -32.22
N PRO A 827 -17.17 -8.28 -32.77
CA PRO A 827 -16.35 -7.32 -32.03
C PRO A 827 -16.96 -6.88 -30.70
N LEU A 828 -18.27 -6.67 -30.63
CA LEU A 828 -18.95 -6.31 -29.39
C LEU A 828 -18.76 -7.37 -28.31
N ALA A 829 -18.91 -8.67 -28.63
CA ALA A 829 -18.66 -9.75 -27.69
C ALA A 829 -17.22 -9.77 -27.21
N VAL A 830 -16.23 -9.58 -28.11
CA VAL A 830 -14.81 -9.54 -27.75
C VAL A 830 -14.49 -8.35 -26.83
N LEU A 831 -15.01 -7.16 -27.13
CA LEU A 831 -14.84 -5.97 -26.27
C LEU A 831 -15.44 -6.17 -24.88
N LEU A 832 -16.58 -6.86 -24.79
CA LEU A 832 -17.27 -7.13 -23.54
C LEU A 832 -16.56 -8.19 -22.70
N SER A 833 -15.82 -9.14 -23.31
CA SER A 833 -15.27 -10.32 -22.64
C SER A 833 -14.33 -10.01 -21.47
N PRO A 834 -13.53 -8.94 -21.41
CA PRO A 834 -12.78 -8.62 -20.21
C PRO A 834 -13.67 -8.22 -19.01
N PHE A 835 -14.80 -7.57 -19.26
CA PHE A 835 -15.71 -7.04 -18.25
C PHE A 835 -16.74 -8.06 -17.78
N ALA A 836 -17.33 -8.79 -18.72
CA ALA A 836 -18.38 -9.79 -18.51
C ALA A 836 -18.01 -11.08 -19.28
N PRO A 837 -17.03 -11.84 -18.75
CA PRO A 837 -16.43 -12.96 -19.48
C PRO A 837 -17.37 -14.11 -19.72
N HIS A 838 -18.32 -14.39 -18.81
CA HIS A 838 -19.18 -15.56 -18.93
C HIS A 838 -20.21 -15.39 -20.06
N ILE A 839 -20.93 -14.28 -20.07
CA ILE A 839 -21.89 -14.01 -21.16
C ILE A 839 -21.19 -13.91 -22.51
N ALA A 840 -20.00 -13.29 -22.55
CA ALA A 840 -19.24 -13.14 -23.78
C ALA A 840 -18.76 -14.48 -24.33
N GLU A 841 -18.32 -15.40 -23.46
CA GLU A 841 -17.93 -16.77 -23.86
C GLU A 841 -19.11 -17.52 -24.48
N MET A 842 -20.27 -17.49 -23.85
CA MET A 842 -21.46 -18.19 -24.37
C MET A 842 -21.92 -17.61 -25.70
N LEU A 843 -21.95 -16.28 -25.84
CA LEU A 843 -22.26 -15.64 -27.14
C LEU A 843 -21.26 -16.03 -28.22
N TRP A 844 -19.96 -16.16 -27.85
CA TRP A 844 -18.93 -16.60 -28.78
C TRP A 844 -19.17 -18.03 -29.25
N GLN A 845 -19.46 -18.98 -28.34
CA GLN A 845 -19.71 -20.37 -28.67
C GLN A 845 -20.96 -20.55 -29.53
N GLU A 846 -22.00 -19.80 -29.27
CA GLU A 846 -23.23 -19.82 -30.08
C GLU A 846 -22.98 -19.27 -31.48
N MET A 847 -22.32 -18.12 -31.62
CA MET A 847 -21.94 -17.56 -32.92
C MET A 847 -21.03 -18.51 -33.71
N ARG A 848 -20.05 -19.13 -33.02
CA ARG A 848 -19.13 -20.10 -33.62
C ARG A 848 -19.85 -21.30 -34.21
N THR A 849 -20.85 -21.80 -33.50
CA THR A 849 -21.67 -22.94 -33.93
C THR A 849 -22.59 -22.57 -35.08
N ALA A 850 -23.23 -21.40 -35.03
CA ALA A 850 -24.26 -21.04 -35.99
C ALA A 850 -23.71 -20.41 -37.27
N CYS A 851 -22.68 -19.58 -37.22
CA CYS A 851 -22.21 -18.76 -38.34
C CYS A 851 -21.10 -19.43 -39.18
N CYS A 852 -20.42 -20.46 -38.67
CA CYS A 852 -19.36 -21.20 -39.38
C CYS A 852 -18.33 -20.30 -40.11
N SER A 853 -17.94 -19.16 -39.50
CA SER A 853 -17.06 -18.18 -40.09
C SER A 853 -15.61 -18.37 -39.66
N ASP A 854 -14.65 -18.15 -40.56
CA ASP A 854 -13.21 -18.20 -40.28
C ASP A 854 -12.82 -17.15 -39.19
N THR A 855 -13.60 -16.08 -39.07
CA THR A 855 -13.38 -15.06 -38.02
C THR A 855 -13.71 -15.53 -36.62
N LEU A 856 -14.33 -16.71 -36.47
CA LEU A 856 -14.69 -17.40 -35.24
C LEU A 856 -13.87 -18.69 -35.05
N SER A 857 -12.66 -18.76 -35.61
CA SER A 857 -11.79 -19.96 -35.55
C SER A 857 -11.25 -20.26 -34.15
N ALA A 858 -11.12 -19.26 -33.26
CA ALA A 858 -10.68 -19.47 -31.90
C ALA A 858 -11.66 -20.32 -31.09
N GLU A 859 -11.16 -21.33 -30.36
CA GLU A 859 -11.99 -22.28 -29.60
C GLU A 859 -12.73 -21.60 -28.42
N SER A 860 -12.17 -20.54 -27.89
CA SER A 860 -12.76 -19.69 -26.84
C SER A 860 -12.51 -18.23 -27.16
N ILE A 861 -13.41 -17.36 -26.66
CA ILE A 861 -13.25 -15.91 -26.75
C ILE A 861 -11.99 -15.42 -26.01
N VAL A 862 -11.51 -16.16 -25.03
CA VAL A 862 -10.30 -15.84 -24.23
C VAL A 862 -9.05 -15.73 -25.11
N VAL A 863 -8.99 -16.44 -26.21
CA VAL A 863 -7.86 -16.45 -27.15
C VAL A 863 -8.23 -15.85 -28.51
N ALA A 864 -9.34 -15.12 -28.61
CA ALA A 864 -9.70 -14.37 -29.78
C ALA A 864 -8.76 -13.16 -29.97
N ALA A 865 -8.79 -12.55 -31.16
CA ALA A 865 -8.03 -11.34 -31.41
C ALA A 865 -8.81 -10.07 -31.03
N TRP A 866 -8.14 -9.13 -30.35
CA TRP A 866 -8.71 -7.81 -30.06
C TRP A 866 -9.07 -7.08 -31.35
N PRO A 867 -10.28 -6.54 -31.47
CA PRO A 867 -10.71 -5.88 -32.70
C PRO A 867 -9.94 -4.58 -32.93
N GLN A 868 -9.61 -4.30 -34.19
CA GLN A 868 -8.91 -3.08 -34.59
C GLN A 868 -9.91 -2.01 -35.03
N CYS A 869 -9.66 -0.77 -34.62
CA CYS A 869 -10.47 0.37 -35.03
C CYS A 869 -10.09 0.81 -36.45
N ASP A 870 -11.07 0.94 -37.33
CA ASP A 870 -10.92 1.65 -38.60
C ASP A 870 -11.34 3.11 -38.44
N GLU A 871 -10.35 4.00 -38.42
CA GLU A 871 -10.56 5.43 -38.20
C GLU A 871 -11.40 6.08 -39.34
N SER A 872 -11.39 5.49 -40.53
CA SER A 872 -12.18 6.01 -41.65
C SER A 872 -13.68 5.88 -41.42
N LEU A 873 -14.11 4.89 -40.63
CA LEU A 873 -15.51 4.64 -40.30
C LEU A 873 -16.03 5.57 -39.18
N ILE A 874 -15.12 6.07 -38.34
CA ILE A 874 -15.49 7.00 -37.23
C ILE A 874 -15.39 8.46 -37.64
N ALA A 875 -14.75 8.76 -38.76
CA ALA A 875 -14.67 10.13 -39.28
C ALA A 875 -16.09 10.70 -39.49
N GLU A 876 -16.37 11.84 -38.94
CA GLU A 876 -17.61 12.52 -39.12
C GLU A 876 -17.61 13.23 -40.49
N ASP A 877 -18.57 12.93 -41.33
CA ASP A 877 -18.74 13.61 -42.60
C ASP A 877 -19.23 15.05 -42.41
N SER A 878 -19.89 15.32 -41.29
CA SER A 878 -20.38 16.63 -40.90
C SER A 878 -20.18 16.91 -39.42
N VAL A 879 -20.02 18.16 -39.08
CA VAL A 879 -19.91 18.68 -37.70
C VAL A 879 -21.08 19.62 -37.45
N ARG A 880 -21.80 19.39 -36.36
CA ARG A 880 -22.90 20.25 -35.93
C ARG A 880 -22.38 21.39 -35.06
N TYR A 881 -22.43 22.60 -35.63
CA TYR A 881 -22.01 23.82 -34.96
C TYR A 881 -23.20 24.51 -34.29
N PRO A 882 -23.20 24.66 -32.95
CA PRO A 882 -24.07 25.62 -32.28
C PRO A 882 -23.69 27.04 -32.74
N VAL A 883 -24.58 27.75 -33.36
CA VAL A 883 -24.38 29.16 -33.77
C VAL A 883 -24.96 30.06 -32.70
N SER A 884 -24.13 30.88 -32.08
CA SER A 884 -24.49 31.81 -31.03
C SER A 884 -24.35 33.25 -31.50
N PHE A 885 -25.18 34.11 -30.94
CA PHE A 885 -25.13 35.56 -31.12
C PHE A 885 -24.92 36.22 -29.75
N ASN A 886 -23.82 36.97 -29.60
CA ASN A 886 -23.45 37.58 -28.33
C ASN A 886 -23.45 36.57 -27.16
N GLY A 887 -22.94 35.32 -27.40
CA GLY A 887 -22.84 34.26 -26.42
C GLY A 887 -24.10 33.42 -26.17
N LYS A 888 -25.23 33.70 -26.84
CA LYS A 888 -26.47 32.93 -26.71
C LYS A 888 -26.71 32.11 -27.95
N VAL A 889 -26.77 30.77 -27.86
CA VAL A 889 -27.06 29.86 -28.96
C VAL A 889 -28.44 30.13 -29.52
N ARG A 890 -28.57 30.24 -30.86
CA ARG A 890 -29.81 30.52 -31.58
C ARG A 890 -30.28 29.37 -32.45
N PHE A 891 -29.35 28.72 -33.13
CA PHE A 891 -29.61 27.53 -33.94
C PHE A 891 -28.39 26.66 -34.07
N ASN A 892 -28.53 25.47 -34.62
CA ASN A 892 -27.42 24.58 -34.93
C ASN A 892 -27.32 24.45 -36.46
N LEU A 893 -26.09 24.49 -36.98
CA LEU A 893 -25.80 24.34 -38.38
C LEU A 893 -24.90 23.13 -38.59
N GLU A 894 -25.25 22.25 -39.46
CA GLU A 894 -24.46 21.07 -39.83
C GLU A 894 -23.59 21.41 -41.05
N LEU A 895 -22.28 21.31 -40.89
CA LEU A 895 -21.31 21.64 -41.94
C LEU A 895 -20.40 20.44 -42.20
N PRO A 896 -19.91 20.24 -43.43
CA PRO A 896 -18.91 19.18 -43.70
C PRO A 896 -17.73 19.22 -42.76
N ALA A 897 -17.27 18.05 -42.34
CA ALA A 897 -16.04 17.94 -41.55
C ALA A 897 -14.81 18.33 -42.37
N GLY A 898 -13.82 18.94 -41.75
CA GLY A 898 -12.57 19.34 -42.43
C GLY A 898 -12.56 20.71 -43.06
N LEU A 899 -13.63 21.50 -42.92
CA LEU A 899 -13.64 22.90 -43.35
C LEU A 899 -12.67 23.74 -42.51
N SER A 900 -11.97 24.68 -43.20
CA SER A 900 -11.14 25.67 -42.50
C SER A 900 -12.02 26.66 -41.71
N LYS A 901 -11.43 27.42 -40.79
CA LYS A 901 -12.14 28.43 -40.00
C LYS A 901 -12.84 29.45 -40.93
N GLU A 902 -12.20 29.84 -41.98
CA GLU A 902 -12.68 30.78 -42.99
C GLU A 902 -13.87 30.20 -43.73
N GLN A 903 -13.81 28.95 -44.14
CA GLN A 903 -14.90 28.25 -44.81
C GLN A 903 -16.10 28.06 -43.90
N ILE A 904 -15.87 27.72 -42.61
CA ILE A 904 -16.94 27.63 -41.61
C ILE A 904 -17.62 29.00 -41.43
N GLU A 905 -16.80 30.05 -41.26
CA GLU A 905 -17.31 31.43 -41.16
C GLU A 905 -18.15 31.84 -42.35
N GLU A 906 -17.67 31.58 -43.57
CA GLU A 906 -18.35 31.88 -44.80
C GLU A 906 -19.72 31.19 -44.89
N GLN A 907 -19.77 29.87 -44.62
CA GLN A 907 -20.99 29.09 -44.67
C GLN A 907 -21.98 29.50 -43.57
N VAL A 908 -21.49 29.77 -42.35
CA VAL A 908 -22.35 30.26 -41.27
C VAL A 908 -22.93 31.63 -41.59
N LEU A 909 -22.15 32.55 -42.14
CA LEU A 909 -22.64 33.88 -42.51
C LEU A 909 -23.60 33.86 -43.68
N ALA A 910 -23.44 32.92 -44.62
CA ALA A 910 -24.36 32.75 -45.77
C ALA A 910 -25.67 32.05 -45.37
N HIS A 911 -25.77 31.43 -44.19
CA HIS A 911 -26.96 30.69 -43.79
C HIS A 911 -28.18 31.63 -43.55
N PRO A 912 -29.38 31.29 -44.06
CA PRO A 912 -30.56 32.15 -43.95
C PRO A 912 -30.91 32.56 -42.51
N ASP A 913 -30.74 31.66 -41.54
CA ASP A 913 -31.02 31.98 -40.15
C ASP A 913 -29.99 32.96 -39.55
N THR A 914 -28.73 32.92 -40.00
CA THR A 914 -27.72 33.90 -39.60
C THR A 914 -28.10 35.28 -40.12
N VAL A 915 -28.44 35.38 -41.39
CA VAL A 915 -28.89 36.64 -42.02
C VAL A 915 -30.09 37.22 -41.27
N LYS A 916 -31.03 36.38 -40.89
CA LYS A 916 -32.23 36.75 -40.10
C LYS A 916 -31.89 37.31 -38.74
N TRP A 917 -30.91 36.68 -38.03
CA TRP A 917 -30.50 37.15 -36.72
C TRP A 917 -29.60 38.37 -36.73
N ILE A 918 -28.82 38.59 -37.77
CA ILE A 918 -28.04 39.81 -37.98
C ILE A 918 -28.98 41.03 -38.17
N ASP A 919 -30.06 40.88 -38.94
CA ASP A 919 -31.13 41.89 -39.08
C ASP A 919 -30.58 43.31 -39.31
N GLY A 920 -29.61 43.45 -40.22
CA GLY A 920 -29.00 44.74 -40.58
C GLY A 920 -28.07 45.36 -39.54
N LYS A 921 -27.78 44.68 -38.42
CA LYS A 921 -26.87 45.17 -37.40
C LYS A 921 -25.40 45.01 -37.83
N PRO A 922 -24.49 45.90 -37.44
CA PRO A 922 -23.11 45.81 -37.84
C PRO A 922 -22.42 44.59 -37.18
N LEU A 923 -21.83 43.76 -38.02
CA LEU A 923 -21.03 42.62 -37.57
C LEU A 923 -19.69 43.12 -37.03
N LYS A 924 -19.41 42.82 -35.75
CA LYS A 924 -18.12 43.18 -35.11
C LYS A 924 -17.08 42.10 -35.26
N LYS A 925 -17.46 40.84 -34.98
CA LYS A 925 -16.51 39.71 -35.02
C LYS A 925 -17.26 38.39 -35.13
N VAL A 926 -16.70 37.43 -35.87
CA VAL A 926 -17.07 36.03 -35.82
C VAL A 926 -15.95 35.22 -35.14
N ILE A 927 -16.30 34.45 -34.15
CA ILE A 927 -15.40 33.58 -33.44
C ILE A 927 -15.74 32.15 -33.79
N VAL A 928 -14.92 31.51 -34.58
CA VAL A 928 -15.05 30.10 -34.96
C VAL A 928 -14.10 29.26 -34.11
N VAL A 929 -14.64 28.32 -33.34
CA VAL A 929 -13.91 27.25 -32.68
C VAL A 929 -14.21 25.96 -33.43
N PRO A 930 -13.29 25.49 -34.31
CA PRO A 930 -13.53 24.30 -35.11
C PRO A 930 -13.93 23.09 -34.26
N GLY A 931 -14.95 22.36 -34.73
CA GLY A 931 -15.50 21.19 -34.05
C GLY A 931 -16.35 21.49 -32.80
N ARG A 932 -16.57 22.81 -32.44
CA ARG A 932 -17.24 23.14 -31.18
C ARG A 932 -18.36 24.14 -31.31
N ILE A 933 -18.09 25.36 -31.73
CA ILE A 933 -19.08 26.45 -31.71
C ILE A 933 -18.68 27.59 -32.65
N VAL A 934 -19.68 28.30 -33.18
CA VAL A 934 -19.48 29.59 -33.81
C VAL A 934 -20.25 30.67 -33.03
N ASN A 935 -19.54 31.76 -32.68
CA ASN A 935 -20.15 32.89 -31.99
C ASN A 935 -20.02 34.18 -32.81
N ILE A 936 -21.14 34.74 -33.14
CA ILE A 936 -21.29 36.00 -33.89
C ILE A 936 -21.47 37.12 -32.88
N VAL A 937 -20.62 38.13 -32.96
CA VAL A 937 -20.71 39.32 -32.11
C VAL A 937 -21.23 40.47 -32.95
N LEU A 938 -22.38 40.98 -32.59
CA LEU A 938 -23.04 42.10 -33.24
C LEU A 938 -22.86 43.40 -32.45
#